data_1e060bff61364367f9fdb7ca1bb412e6
#
_entry.id   1e060bff61364367f9fdb7ca1bb412e6
#
_cell.length_a   1.000
_cell.length_b   1.000
_cell.length_c   1.000
_cell.angle_alpha   90.00
_cell.angle_beta   90.00
_cell.angle_gamma   90.00
#
_symmetry.space_group_name_H-M   'P 1'
#
loop_
_entity.id
_entity.type
_entity.pdbx_description
1 polymer ?
#
loop_
_entity_poly.entity_id
_entity_poly.type
_entity_poly.pdbx_seq_one_letter_code
_entity_poly.pdbx_strand_id
1 'polypeptide(L)'
;MTEPFDRRRFLTTSAIAAAGALLPEIDLKAEPGASGIAASVTVEETRSGVVIRNGSESVRITVCAPDVVHVVAGPGDAAGASPRSPWLVALQAGERPKIFRKATTVAVRTPGISLEVDLSAGLLRFLDPDGKVLLQESPRVPRRYVRQQVNGEWLYRVEQRFYPDGLEGIYGLGQQQSGVFDQRGTVVELAQANTNVAIPFFVSTLGYGLLWNTASKSWFDNRFPTELKLTAEASEAIDYYVFYGPSIDRLIGIYRRMTGHAPLFGRWAYGFVQSKDRYRSAKELLDVAGEYRRQRVPLDLIVQDWFWWKRQGDPEYADAYLKPWPDVPAALRKLHGEQVHAMISVWAKFDPTSHNYQEMKRRGLIIPGADVYDATNPAARDYYWDHLVGVKFREGWDAFWLDSSEPEIWNGQSDAALDALHLSIGNGARYTNVFPLMHCGGVHDHWRQETDRKRVFILTRSAFLGQQRYATTVWSGDVIGTWMTFRRQIVAGLNFQMSGLPYWTTDIAGYGWPYERDTRDPDYQELYVRWFQYGVFCSILRTHGHRVNDTNELFSYGTRTPVIIRYDKLRYRLLPYTYSLAWRVTRDDYTMQRGLPMDWPADRRVRDIGDQFMFGPAFLVAPVTEPGADSRSVYLPQAAAWYDFWTGKRLSGTETIEVAAPLERIPLFVRGGSIVPLGPEAQDAVDAPDPLEVRVYPGADGEFEWYDDAGDTYDYEKGLHRTVLLRWDDAARTLVIGEGQGSYPGMSQRLRIRLVVVREAHGVGEQPTAQSDGEALYEGRELRIAAR
;
A
#
# COMPACT_ATOMS: atom_id res chain seq x y z
N MET A 1 -29.65 -11.40 29.44
CA MET A 1 -29.43 -12.56 28.56
C MET A 1 -29.54 -11.97 27.15
N THR A 2 -28.44 -11.53 26.63
CA THR A 2 -28.33 -11.02 25.28
C THR A 2 -27.92 -12.22 24.43
N GLU A 3 -28.73 -12.56 23.43
CA GLU A 3 -28.38 -13.59 22.45
C GLU A 3 -27.04 -13.27 21.79
N PRO A 4 -26.17 -14.25 21.57
CA PRO A 4 -24.91 -14.00 20.86
C PRO A 4 -25.22 -13.62 19.42
N PHE A 5 -24.60 -12.55 18.97
CA PHE A 5 -24.64 -12.08 17.59
C PHE A 5 -24.30 -13.23 16.63
N ASP A 6 -25.27 -13.68 15.84
CA ASP A 6 -25.11 -14.81 14.93
C ASP A 6 -24.36 -14.40 13.66
N ARG A 7 -23.05 -14.54 13.69
CA ARG A 7 -22.16 -14.36 12.52
C ARG A 7 -22.48 -15.29 11.34
N ARG A 8 -23.25 -16.35 11.53
CA ARG A 8 -23.59 -17.29 10.44
C ARG A 8 -24.43 -16.66 9.34
N ARG A 9 -25.25 -15.68 9.65
CA ARG A 9 -25.99 -14.91 8.63
C ARG A 9 -25.12 -13.97 7.82
N PHE A 10 -23.95 -13.62 8.33
CA PHE A 10 -23.07 -12.62 7.77
C PHE A 10 -22.24 -13.12 6.57
N LEU A 11 -21.87 -14.39 6.54
CA LEU A 11 -20.91 -14.93 5.57
C LEU A 11 -21.53 -15.74 4.43
N THR A 12 -22.81 -16.06 4.50
CA THR A 12 -23.51 -16.74 3.38
C THR A 12 -23.65 -15.83 2.15
N THR A 13 -23.48 -14.52 2.29
CA THR A 13 -23.57 -13.57 1.17
C THR A 13 -22.22 -13.28 0.51
N SER A 14 -21.11 -13.45 1.24
CA SER A 14 -19.77 -13.15 0.71
C SER A 14 -19.15 -14.28 -0.11
N ALA A 15 -19.65 -15.50 -0.02
CA ALA A 15 -19.11 -16.66 -0.73
C ALA A 15 -19.67 -16.86 -2.15
N ILE A 16 -20.65 -16.07 -2.59
CA ILE A 16 -21.34 -16.24 -3.88
C ILE A 16 -20.90 -15.23 -4.96
N ALA A 17 -20.08 -14.24 -4.62
CA ALA A 17 -19.63 -13.19 -5.55
C ALA A 17 -18.53 -13.63 -6.55
N ALA A 18 -18.17 -14.92 -6.61
CA ALA A 18 -17.22 -15.45 -7.60
C ALA A 18 -17.88 -16.08 -8.84
N ALA A 19 -19.20 -16.09 -8.93
CA ALA A 19 -19.90 -16.49 -10.15
C ALA A 19 -20.22 -15.24 -10.95
N GLY A 20 -19.62 -15.10 -12.14
CA GLY A 20 -19.83 -13.98 -13.03
C GLY A 20 -21.29 -13.59 -13.20
N ALA A 21 -21.70 -12.52 -12.57
CA ALA A 21 -22.97 -11.89 -12.84
C ALA A 21 -22.91 -11.28 -14.24
N LEU A 22 -23.50 -11.96 -15.19
CA LEU A 22 -23.94 -11.37 -16.44
C LEU A 22 -24.92 -10.26 -16.06
N LEU A 23 -24.46 -9.03 -16.15
CA LEU A 23 -25.33 -7.87 -16.06
C LEU A 23 -26.41 -8.00 -17.16
N PRO A 24 -27.70 -7.84 -16.85
CA PRO A 24 -28.72 -7.85 -17.88
C PRO A 24 -28.41 -6.72 -18.88
N GLU A 25 -28.27 -7.06 -20.16
CA GLU A 25 -28.32 -6.08 -21.24
C GLU A 25 -29.72 -5.44 -21.20
N ILE A 26 -29.77 -4.22 -20.67
CA ILE A 26 -30.97 -3.41 -20.83
C ILE A 26 -30.93 -2.87 -22.27
N ASP A 27 -31.73 -3.47 -23.10
CA ASP A 27 -31.97 -3.07 -24.48
C ASP A 27 -32.70 -1.71 -24.47
N LEU A 28 -31.93 -0.64 -24.38
CA LEU A 28 -32.42 0.72 -24.55
C LEU A 28 -32.49 0.99 -26.04
N LYS A 29 -33.68 0.88 -26.61
CA LYS A 29 -33.98 1.36 -27.94
C LYS A 29 -33.45 2.79 -28.09
N ALA A 30 -32.46 2.96 -28.95
CA ALA A 30 -31.98 4.28 -29.37
C ALA A 30 -33.10 5.00 -30.08
N GLU A 31 -33.53 6.14 -29.57
CA GLU A 31 -34.31 7.09 -30.36
C GLU A 31 -33.46 7.56 -31.55
N PRO A 32 -34.01 7.66 -32.74
CA PRO A 32 -33.26 8.13 -33.89
C PRO A 32 -32.89 9.59 -33.68
N GLY A 33 -31.62 9.85 -33.50
CA GLY A 33 -31.09 11.20 -33.38
C GLY A 33 -31.36 12.01 -34.65
N ALA A 34 -31.91 13.18 -34.45
CA ALA A 34 -32.07 14.19 -35.50
C ALA A 34 -30.74 14.44 -36.21
N SER A 35 -30.74 14.42 -37.52
CA SER A 35 -29.67 14.89 -38.39
C SER A 35 -29.44 16.39 -38.16
N GLY A 36 -28.55 16.74 -37.23
CA GLY A 36 -28.16 18.11 -36.93
C GLY A 36 -26.81 18.41 -37.55
N ILE A 37 -26.72 19.61 -38.13
CA ILE A 37 -25.51 20.31 -38.59
C ILE A 37 -24.33 19.92 -37.68
N ALA A 38 -23.22 19.46 -38.27
CA ALA A 38 -21.99 19.13 -37.51
C ALA A 38 -21.62 20.33 -36.63
N ALA A 39 -21.76 20.19 -35.35
CA ALA A 39 -21.41 21.23 -34.38
C ALA A 39 -19.91 21.54 -34.54
N SER A 40 -19.56 22.79 -34.81
CA SER A 40 -18.17 23.18 -34.96
C SER A 40 -17.49 23.10 -33.59
N VAL A 41 -16.42 22.28 -33.47
CA VAL A 41 -15.56 22.23 -32.29
C VAL A 41 -14.86 23.57 -32.14
N THR A 42 -15.08 24.26 -31.03
CA THR A 42 -14.39 25.52 -30.71
C THR A 42 -13.42 25.29 -29.53
N VAL A 43 -12.30 26.01 -29.57
CA VAL A 43 -11.27 25.93 -28.51
C VAL A 43 -10.95 27.34 -28.04
N GLU A 44 -11.21 27.61 -26.78
CA GLU A 44 -10.91 28.85 -26.07
C GLU A 44 -9.65 28.65 -25.21
N GLU A 45 -8.71 29.57 -25.31
CA GLU A 45 -7.49 29.52 -24.47
C GLU A 45 -7.75 30.11 -23.09
N THR A 46 -7.21 29.47 -22.08
CA THR A 46 -7.21 29.95 -20.70
C THR A 46 -5.78 30.22 -20.22
N ARG A 47 -5.63 30.72 -19.01
CA ARG A 47 -4.29 30.98 -18.43
C ARG A 47 -3.48 29.67 -18.31
N SER A 48 -4.13 28.54 -18.01
CA SER A 48 -3.49 27.25 -17.68
C SER A 48 -3.83 26.11 -18.65
N GLY A 49 -4.46 26.43 -19.80
CA GLY A 49 -4.84 25.38 -20.75
C GLY A 49 -5.87 25.85 -21.76
N VAL A 50 -6.89 25.02 -22.05
CA VAL A 50 -7.95 25.30 -23.01
C VAL A 50 -9.31 24.79 -22.54
N VAL A 51 -10.39 25.41 -23.06
CA VAL A 51 -11.75 24.86 -22.97
C VAL A 51 -12.21 24.53 -24.38
N ILE A 52 -12.66 23.31 -24.57
CA ILE A 52 -13.23 22.82 -25.83
C ILE A 52 -14.74 22.82 -25.67
N ARG A 53 -15.47 23.32 -26.69
CA ARG A 53 -16.92 23.18 -26.78
C ARG A 53 -17.25 22.37 -28.02
N ASN A 54 -18.06 21.33 -27.85
CA ASN A 54 -18.51 20.45 -28.92
C ASN A 54 -20.02 20.19 -28.74
N GLY A 55 -20.86 20.91 -29.47
CA GLY A 55 -22.29 20.87 -29.26
C GLY A 55 -22.70 21.33 -27.86
N SER A 56 -23.35 20.42 -27.11
CA SER A 56 -23.76 20.65 -25.72
C SER A 56 -22.73 20.19 -24.68
N GLU A 57 -21.57 19.72 -25.12
CA GLU A 57 -20.50 19.27 -24.24
C GLU A 57 -19.42 20.34 -24.08
N SER A 58 -18.86 20.47 -22.89
CA SER A 58 -17.63 21.21 -22.65
C SER A 58 -16.57 20.32 -22.05
N VAL A 59 -15.29 20.50 -22.46
CA VAL A 59 -14.11 19.81 -21.94
C VAL A 59 -13.08 20.86 -21.54
N ARG A 60 -12.79 20.95 -20.27
CA ARG A 60 -11.72 21.79 -19.72
C ARG A 60 -10.46 20.98 -19.56
N ILE A 61 -9.38 21.49 -20.12
CA ILE A 61 -8.04 20.95 -19.98
C ILE A 61 -7.20 21.96 -19.22
N THR A 62 -6.63 21.55 -18.09
CA THR A 62 -5.78 22.38 -17.24
C THR A 62 -4.42 21.72 -17.07
N VAL A 63 -3.36 22.42 -17.35
CA VAL A 63 -1.99 22.03 -17.02
C VAL A 63 -1.75 22.37 -15.55
N CYS A 64 -1.63 21.35 -14.72
CA CYS A 64 -1.41 21.48 -13.26
C CYS A 64 0.07 21.51 -12.89
N ALA A 65 0.91 20.85 -13.68
CA ALA A 65 2.35 20.82 -13.56
C ALA A 65 2.97 20.51 -14.93
N PRO A 66 4.29 20.66 -15.15
CA PRO A 66 4.92 20.34 -16.43
C PRO A 66 4.67 18.93 -16.94
N ASP A 67 4.36 18.00 -16.05
CA ASP A 67 4.14 16.56 -16.30
C ASP A 67 2.70 16.11 -15.98
N VAL A 68 1.75 17.02 -15.64
CA VAL A 68 0.40 16.71 -15.19
C VAL A 68 -0.66 17.53 -15.92
N VAL A 69 -1.60 16.85 -16.57
CA VAL A 69 -2.78 17.44 -17.20
C VAL A 69 -4.05 16.95 -16.51
N HIS A 70 -4.93 17.87 -16.16
CA HIS A 70 -6.25 17.63 -15.61
C HIS A 70 -7.32 17.84 -16.69
N VAL A 71 -8.23 16.90 -16.81
CA VAL A 71 -9.36 16.94 -17.75
C VAL A 71 -10.67 16.84 -16.98
N VAL A 72 -11.56 17.81 -17.19
CA VAL A 72 -12.94 17.78 -16.70
C VAL A 72 -13.87 17.93 -17.90
N ALA A 73 -14.81 16.99 -18.06
CA ALA A 73 -15.73 17.01 -19.19
C ALA A 73 -17.17 16.77 -18.74
N GLY A 74 -18.13 17.50 -19.36
CA GLY A 74 -19.52 17.33 -19.00
C GLY A 74 -20.49 18.11 -19.91
N PRO A 75 -21.81 17.87 -19.79
CA PRO A 75 -22.83 18.61 -20.50
C PRO A 75 -22.88 20.10 -20.09
N GLY A 76 -23.09 20.97 -21.04
CA GLY A 76 -23.15 22.42 -20.81
C GLY A 76 -21.84 22.96 -20.26
N ASP A 77 -21.90 23.70 -19.17
CA ASP A 77 -20.73 24.25 -18.46
C ASP A 77 -20.26 23.38 -17.29
N ALA A 78 -20.71 22.10 -17.21
CA ALA A 78 -20.34 21.18 -16.13
C ALA A 78 -18.82 21.00 -15.99
N ALA A 79 -18.04 21.23 -17.05
CA ALA A 79 -16.57 21.27 -16.96
C ALA A 79 -16.03 22.41 -16.05
N GLY A 80 -16.88 23.32 -15.57
CA GLY A 80 -16.53 24.33 -14.57
C GLY A 80 -16.58 23.86 -13.15
N ALA A 81 -17.29 22.77 -12.87
CA ALA A 81 -17.48 22.21 -11.54
C ALA A 81 -16.47 21.08 -11.30
N SER A 82 -15.33 21.38 -10.70
CA SER A 82 -14.47 20.32 -10.15
C SER A 82 -15.04 19.87 -8.80
N PRO A 83 -15.30 18.58 -8.60
CA PRO A 83 -15.79 18.09 -7.32
C PRO A 83 -14.74 18.34 -6.22
N ARG A 84 -15.21 18.47 -4.98
CA ARG A 84 -14.33 18.55 -3.81
C ARG A 84 -13.53 17.23 -3.69
N SER A 85 -12.22 17.33 -3.82
CA SER A 85 -11.30 16.18 -3.84
C SER A 85 -10.34 16.23 -2.64
N PRO A 86 -10.79 15.82 -1.43
CA PRO A 86 -9.98 15.91 -0.21
C PRO A 86 -8.75 14.99 -0.21
N TRP A 87 -8.66 14.08 -1.17
CA TRP A 87 -7.49 13.22 -1.39
C TRP A 87 -6.35 13.93 -2.13
N LEU A 88 -6.59 15.05 -2.78
CA LEU A 88 -5.57 15.84 -3.45
C LEU A 88 -4.99 16.89 -2.52
N VAL A 89 -3.70 17.18 -2.70
CA VAL A 89 -3.02 18.33 -2.10
C VAL A 89 -2.79 19.41 -3.16
N ALA A 90 -2.56 20.64 -2.75
CA ALA A 90 -2.31 21.73 -3.67
C ALA A 90 -1.02 21.49 -4.48
N LEU A 91 -1.13 21.43 -5.80
CA LEU A 91 0.02 21.44 -6.68
C LEU A 91 0.52 22.89 -6.87
N GLN A 92 1.84 23.06 -6.95
CA GLN A 92 2.40 24.32 -7.39
C GLN A 92 2.04 24.55 -8.85
N ALA A 93 1.48 25.70 -9.17
CA ALA A 93 1.13 26.05 -10.54
C ALA A 93 2.38 25.98 -11.43
N GLY A 94 2.29 25.19 -12.49
CA GLY A 94 3.34 25.07 -13.49
C GLY A 94 3.45 26.32 -14.38
N GLU A 95 4.46 26.34 -15.24
CA GLU A 95 4.58 27.34 -16.28
C GLU A 95 3.36 27.33 -17.21
N ARG A 96 3.03 28.49 -17.78
CA ARG A 96 1.95 28.58 -18.75
C ARG A 96 2.25 27.67 -19.95
N PRO A 97 1.32 26.77 -20.36
CA PRO A 97 1.54 25.90 -21.50
C PRO A 97 1.66 26.69 -22.80
N LYS A 98 2.42 26.17 -23.77
CA LYS A 98 2.47 26.69 -25.13
C LYS A 98 1.33 26.09 -25.93
N ILE A 99 0.53 26.93 -26.56
CA ILE A 99 -0.61 26.50 -27.36
C ILE A 99 -0.29 26.73 -28.84
N PHE A 100 -0.42 25.67 -29.65
CA PHE A 100 -0.16 25.68 -31.06
C PHE A 100 -1.44 25.32 -31.83
N ARG A 101 -1.84 26.14 -32.80
CA ARG A 101 -3.02 25.90 -33.63
C ARG A 101 -2.62 25.52 -35.05
N LYS A 102 -3.23 24.45 -35.55
CA LYS A 102 -3.21 24.04 -36.95
C LYS A 102 -4.63 23.99 -37.49
N ALA A 103 -4.80 23.77 -38.79
CA ALA A 103 -6.12 23.73 -39.42
C ALA A 103 -7.07 22.69 -38.79
N THR A 104 -6.53 21.54 -38.34
CA THR A 104 -7.30 20.39 -37.85
C THR A 104 -7.04 20.05 -36.39
N THR A 105 -6.07 20.70 -35.74
CA THR A 105 -5.67 20.36 -34.38
C THR A 105 -5.27 21.58 -33.56
N VAL A 106 -5.47 21.47 -32.24
CA VAL A 106 -4.87 22.37 -31.24
C VAL A 106 -4.00 21.53 -30.32
N ALA A 107 -2.74 21.94 -30.17
CA ALA A 107 -1.81 21.27 -29.26
C ALA A 107 -1.50 22.14 -28.04
N VAL A 108 -1.64 21.56 -26.84
CA VAL A 108 -1.25 22.14 -25.56
C VAL A 108 0.05 21.43 -25.14
N ARG A 109 1.16 22.15 -25.09
CA ARG A 109 2.49 21.58 -24.84
C ARG A 109 3.11 22.11 -23.56
N THR A 110 3.70 21.17 -22.81
CA THR A 110 4.57 21.43 -21.66
C THR A 110 5.90 20.72 -21.87
N PRO A 111 6.92 20.92 -21.03
CA PRO A 111 8.16 20.15 -21.11
C PRO A 111 8.00 18.65 -20.87
N GLY A 112 7.00 18.22 -20.09
CA GLY A 112 6.83 16.83 -19.67
C GLY A 112 5.74 16.06 -20.41
N ILE A 113 4.65 16.73 -20.85
CA ILE A 113 3.52 16.07 -21.53
C ILE A 113 2.90 17.01 -22.55
N SER A 114 2.43 16.45 -23.64
CA SER A 114 1.66 17.21 -24.65
C SER A 114 0.28 16.62 -24.81
N LEU A 115 -0.70 17.47 -25.14
CA LEU A 115 -2.05 17.06 -25.47
C LEU A 115 -2.45 17.66 -26.80
N GLU A 116 -3.01 16.85 -27.70
CA GLU A 116 -3.58 17.28 -28.96
C GLU A 116 -5.10 17.11 -28.93
N VAL A 117 -5.80 18.12 -29.43
CA VAL A 117 -7.25 18.14 -29.65
C VAL A 117 -7.52 18.06 -31.14
N ASP A 118 -8.25 17.07 -31.60
CA ASP A 118 -8.77 16.98 -32.97
C ASP A 118 -9.99 17.91 -33.11
N LEU A 119 -9.92 18.91 -33.98
CA LEU A 119 -10.98 19.89 -34.17
C LEU A 119 -12.17 19.35 -34.99
N SER A 120 -12.06 18.16 -35.59
CA SER A 120 -13.19 17.56 -36.33
C SER A 120 -14.16 16.84 -35.40
N ALA A 121 -13.64 16.25 -34.28
CA ALA A 121 -14.44 15.42 -33.38
C ALA A 121 -14.29 15.80 -31.89
N GLY A 122 -13.40 16.72 -31.53
CA GLY A 122 -13.13 17.10 -30.13
C GLY A 122 -12.41 15.99 -29.33
N LEU A 123 -11.68 15.09 -30.01
CA LEU A 123 -10.96 13.97 -29.37
C LEU A 123 -9.62 14.41 -28.81
N LEU A 124 -9.24 13.79 -27.69
CA LEU A 124 -8.00 14.06 -26.98
C LEU A 124 -6.96 12.97 -27.23
N ARG A 125 -5.70 13.38 -27.42
CA ARG A 125 -4.52 12.50 -27.52
C ARG A 125 -3.44 13.05 -26.63
N PHE A 126 -2.93 12.22 -25.73
CA PHE A 126 -1.82 12.52 -24.83
C PHE A 126 -0.53 11.95 -25.40
N LEU A 127 0.51 12.76 -25.41
CA LEU A 127 1.79 12.42 -26.02
C LEU A 127 2.93 12.70 -25.03
N ASP A 128 3.97 11.89 -25.12
CA ASP A 128 5.22 12.14 -24.41
C ASP A 128 5.98 13.35 -25.02
N PRO A 129 7.12 13.79 -24.43
CA PRO A 129 7.90 14.91 -24.97
C PRO A 129 8.43 14.67 -26.39
N ASP A 130 8.62 13.43 -26.81
CA ASP A 130 9.10 13.06 -28.15
C ASP A 130 7.97 12.97 -29.17
N GLY A 131 6.71 13.14 -28.75
CA GLY A 131 5.52 13.11 -29.59
C GLY A 131 4.95 11.71 -29.83
N LYS A 132 5.38 10.70 -29.07
CA LYS A 132 4.76 9.37 -29.07
C LYS A 132 3.44 9.41 -28.33
N VAL A 133 2.41 8.78 -28.88
CA VAL A 133 1.10 8.67 -28.25
C VAL A 133 1.19 7.76 -27.03
N LEU A 134 0.80 8.28 -25.87
CA LEU A 134 0.69 7.58 -24.60
C LEU A 134 -0.72 7.01 -24.41
N LEU A 135 -1.73 7.85 -24.66
CA LEU A 135 -3.14 7.53 -24.46
C LEU A 135 -3.98 8.37 -25.43
N GLN A 136 -5.02 7.79 -25.99
CA GLN A 136 -5.94 8.52 -26.85
C GLN A 136 -7.38 8.12 -26.58
N GLU A 137 -8.30 9.06 -26.74
CA GLU A 137 -9.72 8.79 -26.62
C GLU A 137 -10.25 7.88 -27.74
N SER A 138 -11.29 7.09 -27.40
CA SER A 138 -11.95 6.23 -28.36
C SER A 138 -12.60 7.06 -29.49
N PRO A 139 -12.34 6.73 -30.75
CA PRO A 139 -12.89 7.50 -31.89
C PRO A 139 -14.40 7.32 -32.08
N ARG A 140 -15.02 6.35 -31.41
CA ARG A 140 -16.47 6.06 -31.58
C ARG A 140 -17.31 6.85 -30.60
N VAL A 141 -17.16 6.59 -29.31
CA VAL A 141 -17.90 7.25 -28.22
C VAL A 141 -16.91 7.50 -27.09
N PRO A 142 -16.18 8.63 -27.11
CA PRO A 142 -15.15 8.89 -26.09
C PRO A 142 -15.74 9.11 -24.71
N ARG A 143 -16.88 9.76 -24.63
CA ARG A 143 -17.52 10.16 -23.38
C ARG A 143 -19.03 9.91 -23.44
N ARG A 144 -19.61 9.51 -22.30
CA ARG A 144 -21.06 9.28 -22.16
C ARG A 144 -21.53 9.79 -20.81
N TYR A 145 -22.71 10.38 -20.80
CA TYR A 145 -23.36 10.95 -19.62
C TYR A 145 -24.80 10.46 -19.58
N VAL A 146 -25.16 9.74 -18.52
CA VAL A 146 -26.54 9.31 -18.26
C VAL A 146 -27.03 10.06 -17.05
N ARG A 147 -27.95 11.02 -17.25
CA ARG A 147 -28.51 11.84 -16.19
C ARG A 147 -29.42 11.00 -15.30
N GLN A 148 -29.24 11.12 -14.00
CA GLN A 148 -30.02 10.39 -12.99
C GLN A 148 -30.24 11.27 -11.76
N GLN A 149 -31.30 10.95 -10.99
CA GLN A 149 -31.55 11.59 -9.71
C GLN A 149 -31.15 10.63 -8.58
N VAL A 150 -30.22 11.02 -7.73
CA VAL A 150 -29.73 10.23 -6.59
C VAL A 150 -29.87 11.08 -5.34
N ASN A 151 -30.67 10.64 -4.36
CA ASN A 151 -30.92 11.35 -3.10
C ASN A 151 -31.35 12.82 -3.29
N GLY A 152 -32.18 13.09 -4.30
CA GLY A 152 -32.65 14.43 -4.62
C GLY A 152 -31.70 15.31 -5.44
N GLU A 153 -30.45 14.90 -5.67
CA GLU A 153 -29.49 15.57 -6.52
C GLU A 153 -29.53 15.05 -7.96
N TRP A 154 -29.39 15.97 -8.93
CA TRP A 154 -29.18 15.58 -10.32
C TRP A 154 -27.71 15.34 -10.57
N LEU A 155 -27.35 14.08 -10.86
CA LEU A 155 -26.01 13.60 -11.12
C LEU A 155 -25.98 12.86 -12.46
N TYR A 156 -24.78 12.43 -12.84
CA TYR A 156 -24.58 11.62 -14.02
C TYR A 156 -23.88 10.31 -13.64
N ARG A 157 -24.32 9.20 -14.21
CA ARG A 157 -23.44 8.08 -14.47
C ARG A 157 -22.58 8.46 -15.66
N VAL A 158 -21.26 8.43 -15.48
CA VAL A 158 -20.31 8.90 -16.51
C VAL A 158 -19.45 7.75 -17.01
N GLU A 159 -19.11 7.79 -18.29
CA GLU A 159 -18.18 6.85 -18.92
C GLU A 159 -17.14 7.64 -19.73
N GLN A 160 -15.84 7.34 -19.48
CA GLN A 160 -14.72 7.79 -20.29
C GLN A 160 -14.11 6.58 -20.99
N ARG A 161 -13.89 6.67 -22.30
CA ARG A 161 -13.34 5.58 -23.10
C ARG A 161 -12.11 6.00 -23.84
N PHE A 162 -11.09 5.16 -23.73
CA PHE A 162 -9.83 5.28 -24.43
C PHE A 162 -9.61 4.10 -25.39
N TYR A 163 -8.77 4.32 -26.37
CA TYR A 163 -8.25 3.28 -27.26
C TYR A 163 -6.82 2.96 -26.82
N PRO A 164 -6.58 1.89 -26.05
CA PRO A 164 -5.28 1.56 -25.49
C PRO A 164 -4.32 1.02 -26.55
N ASP A 165 -3.02 1.10 -26.28
CA ASP A 165 -2.03 0.30 -26.98
C ASP A 165 -2.07 -1.13 -26.43
N GLY A 166 -2.50 -2.10 -27.22
CA GLY A 166 -2.62 -3.49 -26.82
C GLY A 166 -1.30 -4.17 -26.40
N LEU A 167 -0.18 -3.47 -26.47
CA LEU A 167 1.15 -3.96 -26.08
C LEU A 167 1.64 -3.39 -24.73
N GLU A 168 0.89 -2.52 -24.08
CA GLU A 168 1.24 -2.00 -22.76
C GLU A 168 0.94 -3.01 -21.64
N GLY A 169 1.58 -2.86 -20.46
CA GLY A 169 1.18 -3.48 -19.20
C GLY A 169 0.53 -2.43 -18.32
N ILE A 170 -0.56 -2.74 -17.61
CA ILE A 170 -1.34 -1.84 -16.75
C ILE A 170 -1.38 -2.42 -15.34
N TYR A 171 -0.98 -1.63 -14.34
CA TYR A 171 -0.87 -2.06 -12.94
C TYR A 171 -1.47 -1.03 -12.00
N GLY A 172 -1.90 -1.49 -10.81
CA GLY A 172 -2.48 -0.63 -9.80
C GLY A 172 -3.94 -0.98 -9.48
N LEU A 173 -4.81 0.04 -9.34
CA LEU A 173 -6.23 -0.06 -8.99
C LEU A 173 -6.49 -0.56 -7.55
N GLY A 174 -5.47 -0.55 -6.69
CA GLY A 174 -5.55 -0.96 -5.29
C GLY A 174 -5.33 -2.45 -5.08
N GLN A 175 -6.02 -3.02 -4.09
CA GLN A 175 -5.94 -4.41 -3.69
C GLN A 175 -7.15 -5.16 -4.19
N GLN A 176 -6.94 -6.18 -5.02
CA GLN A 176 -7.99 -7.03 -5.57
C GLN A 176 -7.68 -8.52 -5.34
N GLN A 177 -8.71 -9.34 -5.11
CA GLN A 177 -8.54 -10.79 -4.88
C GLN A 177 -8.60 -11.61 -6.18
N SER A 178 -8.49 -10.99 -7.34
CA SER A 178 -8.55 -11.66 -8.65
C SER A 178 -7.34 -12.57 -8.91
N GLY A 179 -6.17 -12.24 -8.36
CA GLY A 179 -4.91 -12.90 -8.69
C GLY A 179 -4.33 -12.49 -10.04
N VAL A 180 -4.85 -11.44 -10.67
CA VAL A 180 -4.36 -10.91 -11.95
C VAL A 180 -3.41 -9.74 -11.68
N PHE A 181 -2.18 -9.83 -12.18
CA PHE A 181 -1.16 -8.82 -11.97
C PHE A 181 -1.25 -7.69 -13.01
N ASP A 182 -1.17 -8.01 -14.29
CA ASP A 182 -1.43 -7.06 -15.37
C ASP A 182 -2.93 -6.92 -15.59
N GLN A 183 -3.48 -5.73 -15.41
CA GLN A 183 -4.92 -5.48 -15.44
C GLN A 183 -5.53 -5.47 -16.85
N ARG A 184 -4.75 -5.72 -17.89
CA ARG A 184 -5.29 -5.91 -19.24
C ARG A 184 -6.20 -7.14 -19.29
N GLY A 185 -7.28 -7.04 -20.05
CA GLY A 185 -8.27 -8.11 -20.18
C GLY A 185 -9.21 -8.26 -18.98
N THR A 186 -9.16 -7.34 -17.99
CA THR A 186 -9.95 -7.44 -16.77
C THR A 186 -11.07 -6.41 -16.67
N VAL A 187 -11.98 -6.69 -15.73
CA VAL A 187 -12.92 -5.72 -15.18
C VAL A 187 -12.68 -5.65 -13.69
N VAL A 188 -12.41 -4.45 -13.18
CA VAL A 188 -12.19 -4.19 -11.76
C VAL A 188 -13.27 -3.25 -11.25
N GLU A 189 -14.02 -3.70 -10.25
CA GLU A 189 -14.94 -2.85 -9.50
C GLU A 189 -14.13 -2.07 -8.44
N LEU A 190 -14.27 -0.77 -8.45
CA LEU A 190 -13.58 0.15 -7.54
C LEU A 190 -14.58 0.61 -6.47
N ALA A 191 -14.83 -0.27 -5.52
CA ALA A 191 -15.62 -0.05 -4.31
C ALA A 191 -14.88 -0.65 -3.11
N GLN A 192 -14.96 0.02 -1.96
CA GLN A 192 -14.34 -0.49 -0.73
C GLN A 192 -15.14 -1.67 -0.21
N ALA A 193 -14.46 -2.76 0.12
CA ALA A 193 -15.07 -3.94 0.76
C ALA A 193 -14.00 -4.67 1.58
N ASN A 194 -14.43 -5.52 2.51
CA ASN A 194 -13.50 -6.43 3.18
C ASN A 194 -12.76 -7.27 2.13
N THR A 195 -11.42 -7.29 2.18
CA THR A 195 -10.46 -7.89 1.24
C THR A 195 -10.19 -7.11 -0.06
N ASN A 196 -11.01 -6.15 -0.45
CA ASN A 196 -10.79 -5.32 -1.62
C ASN A 196 -10.60 -3.84 -1.23
N VAL A 197 -9.58 -3.20 -1.79
CA VAL A 197 -9.29 -1.78 -1.60
C VAL A 197 -9.29 -1.08 -2.95
N ALA A 198 -10.17 -0.11 -3.11
CA ALA A 198 -10.34 0.63 -4.35
C ALA A 198 -9.45 1.88 -4.37
N ILE A 199 -8.46 1.90 -5.23
CA ILE A 199 -7.62 3.07 -5.51
C ILE A 199 -7.75 3.38 -7.01
N PRO A 200 -8.55 4.37 -7.42
CA PRO A 200 -8.80 4.67 -8.83
C PRO A 200 -7.59 5.35 -9.51
N PHE A 201 -6.43 4.71 -9.42
CA PHE A 201 -5.18 5.10 -10.03
C PHE A 201 -4.45 3.87 -10.58
N PHE A 202 -3.92 4.00 -11.80
CA PHE A 202 -3.10 2.98 -12.43
C PHE A 202 -1.94 3.59 -13.23
N VAL A 203 -0.95 2.75 -13.47
CA VAL A 203 0.26 3.08 -14.23
C VAL A 203 0.41 2.17 -15.44
N SER A 204 0.95 2.72 -16.52
CA SER A 204 1.23 1.99 -17.75
C SER A 204 2.74 1.90 -18.03
N THR A 205 3.18 0.78 -18.59
CA THR A 205 4.55 0.63 -19.09
C THR A 205 4.89 1.56 -20.27
N LEU A 206 3.92 2.28 -20.81
CA LEU A 206 4.15 3.35 -21.79
C LEU A 206 4.64 4.64 -21.17
N GLY A 207 4.67 4.74 -19.83
CA GLY A 207 5.13 5.91 -19.10
C GLY A 207 4.03 6.92 -18.80
N TYR A 208 2.77 6.52 -18.79
CA TYR A 208 1.69 7.37 -18.27
C TYR A 208 1.05 6.78 -17.01
N GLY A 209 0.57 7.66 -16.14
CA GLY A 209 -0.34 7.36 -15.05
C GLY A 209 -1.68 8.02 -15.28
N LEU A 210 -2.77 7.36 -14.88
CA LEU A 210 -4.10 7.93 -14.90
C LEU A 210 -4.74 7.83 -13.52
N LEU A 211 -5.13 8.99 -12.97
CA LEU A 211 -5.91 9.10 -11.73
C LEU A 211 -7.33 9.49 -12.11
N TRP A 212 -8.29 8.58 -11.88
CA TRP A 212 -9.72 8.79 -12.02
C TRP A 212 -10.23 9.51 -10.78
N ASN A 213 -10.54 10.81 -10.90
CA ASN A 213 -10.74 11.72 -9.77
C ASN A 213 -12.18 11.69 -9.24
N THR A 214 -12.59 10.54 -8.73
CA THR A 214 -13.91 10.35 -8.13
C THR A 214 -13.85 9.45 -6.92
N ALA A 215 -14.68 9.68 -5.92
CA ALA A 215 -14.89 8.79 -4.78
C ALA A 215 -16.18 7.96 -4.89
N SER A 216 -16.93 8.12 -5.98
CA SER A 216 -18.07 7.26 -6.29
C SER A 216 -17.62 5.86 -6.65
N LYS A 217 -18.48 4.88 -6.42
CA LYS A 217 -18.31 3.52 -6.95
C LYS A 217 -18.01 3.61 -8.44
N SER A 218 -16.99 2.91 -8.90
CA SER A 218 -16.45 3.03 -10.24
C SER A 218 -16.03 1.69 -10.81
N TRP A 219 -15.77 1.62 -12.09
CA TRP A 219 -15.27 0.44 -12.78
C TRP A 219 -14.16 0.83 -13.74
N PHE A 220 -13.10 0.03 -13.71
CA PHE A 220 -12.09 -0.08 -14.76
C PHE A 220 -12.46 -1.29 -15.62
N ASP A 221 -12.63 -1.12 -16.91
CA ASP A 221 -13.01 -2.19 -17.84
C ASP A 221 -12.08 -2.15 -19.06
N ASN A 222 -11.18 -3.12 -19.13
CA ASN A 222 -10.27 -3.32 -20.28
C ASN A 222 -10.40 -4.75 -20.84
N ARG A 223 -11.57 -5.37 -20.71
CA ARG A 223 -11.80 -6.74 -21.22
C ARG A 223 -11.62 -6.88 -22.72
N PHE A 224 -11.73 -5.78 -23.46
CA PHE A 224 -11.51 -5.74 -24.89
C PHE A 224 -10.19 -5.04 -25.21
N PRO A 225 -9.31 -5.62 -26.07
CA PRO A 225 -8.00 -5.05 -26.36
C PRO A 225 -8.03 -3.64 -26.99
N THR A 226 -9.16 -3.24 -27.57
CA THR A 226 -9.33 -1.97 -28.25
C THR A 226 -10.12 -0.94 -27.42
N GLU A 227 -10.44 -1.25 -26.16
CA GLU A 227 -11.19 -0.34 -25.32
C GLU A 227 -10.71 -0.41 -23.86
N LEU A 228 -10.37 0.74 -23.31
CA LEU A 228 -10.24 0.97 -21.89
C LEU A 228 -11.35 1.92 -21.47
N LYS A 229 -12.27 1.46 -20.64
CA LYS A 229 -13.41 2.23 -20.17
C LYS A 229 -13.34 2.44 -18.66
N LEU A 230 -13.49 3.69 -18.25
CA LEU A 230 -13.68 4.08 -16.86
C LEU A 230 -15.13 4.54 -16.69
N THR A 231 -15.79 4.05 -15.64
CA THR A 231 -17.18 4.41 -15.33
C THR A 231 -17.26 4.87 -13.87
N ALA A 232 -17.97 5.95 -13.59
CA ALA A 232 -18.38 6.30 -12.23
C ALA A 232 -19.91 6.32 -12.13
N GLU A 233 -20.42 5.79 -11.01
CA GLU A 233 -21.88 5.61 -10.83
C GLU A 233 -22.59 6.96 -10.63
N ALA A 234 -22.00 7.84 -9.80
CA ALA A 234 -22.62 9.11 -9.47
C ALA A 234 -21.56 10.23 -9.45
N SER A 235 -21.60 11.12 -10.45
CA SER A 235 -20.65 12.22 -10.58
C SER A 235 -21.33 13.46 -11.20
N GLU A 236 -20.74 14.62 -11.01
CA GLU A 236 -21.14 15.86 -11.69
C GLU A 236 -20.58 15.95 -13.11
N ALA A 237 -19.41 15.34 -13.34
CA ALA A 237 -18.65 15.38 -14.58
C ALA A 237 -17.73 14.17 -14.69
N ILE A 238 -17.18 13.93 -15.86
CA ILE A 238 -15.96 13.14 -16.06
C ILE A 238 -14.80 13.99 -15.53
N ASP A 239 -13.98 13.41 -14.63
CA ASP A 239 -12.85 14.11 -13.99
C ASP A 239 -11.67 13.14 -13.86
N TYR A 240 -10.53 13.48 -14.48
CA TYR A 240 -9.33 12.65 -14.39
C TYR A 240 -8.04 13.44 -14.65
N TYR A 241 -6.95 12.90 -14.13
CA TYR A 241 -5.60 13.40 -14.38
C TYR A 241 -4.81 12.38 -15.22
N VAL A 242 -4.09 12.88 -16.20
CA VAL A 242 -3.07 12.10 -16.93
C VAL A 242 -1.72 12.76 -16.71
N PHE A 243 -0.72 11.94 -16.39
CA PHE A 243 0.64 12.42 -16.17
C PHE A 243 1.67 11.48 -16.80
N TYR A 244 2.80 12.05 -17.13
CA TYR A 244 3.90 11.35 -17.78
C TYR A 244 5.12 11.24 -16.88
N GLY A 245 5.74 10.07 -16.90
CA GLY A 245 7.03 9.78 -16.28
C GLY A 245 7.72 8.63 -17.01
N PRO A 246 9.05 8.70 -17.26
CA PRO A 246 9.78 7.69 -18.02
C PRO A 246 9.89 6.34 -17.30
N SER A 247 9.48 6.27 -16.04
CA SER A 247 9.45 5.04 -15.24
C SER A 247 8.22 4.99 -14.33
N ILE A 248 7.84 3.80 -13.87
CA ILE A 248 6.75 3.60 -12.92
C ILE A 248 7.06 4.30 -11.59
N ASP A 249 8.32 4.31 -11.13
CA ASP A 249 8.72 5.07 -9.94
C ASP A 249 8.42 6.57 -10.09
N ARG A 250 8.73 7.14 -11.27
CA ARG A 250 8.41 8.55 -11.53
C ARG A 250 6.91 8.81 -11.51
N LEU A 251 6.10 7.90 -12.06
CA LEU A 251 4.64 8.01 -12.03
C LEU A 251 4.10 7.96 -10.59
N ILE A 252 4.61 7.06 -9.76
CA ILE A 252 4.26 6.97 -8.34
C ILE A 252 4.69 8.25 -7.60
N GLY A 253 5.88 8.79 -7.89
CA GLY A 253 6.34 10.05 -7.31
C GLY A 253 5.45 11.23 -7.71
N ILE A 254 4.97 11.30 -8.96
CA ILE A 254 4.00 12.30 -9.39
C ILE A 254 2.67 12.13 -8.63
N TYR A 255 2.17 10.90 -8.53
CA TYR A 255 0.97 10.60 -7.76
C TYR A 255 1.09 11.09 -6.30
N ARG A 256 2.20 10.78 -5.61
CA ARG A 256 2.41 11.20 -4.22
C ARG A 256 2.61 12.71 -4.08
N ARG A 257 3.24 13.36 -5.04
CA ARG A 257 3.28 14.83 -5.11
C ARG A 257 1.88 15.43 -5.21
N MET A 258 0.94 14.77 -5.91
CA MET A 258 -0.45 15.20 -6.05
C MET A 258 -1.31 14.89 -4.83
N THR A 259 -0.98 13.86 -4.08
CA THR A 259 -1.84 13.29 -3.03
C THR A 259 -1.21 13.31 -1.63
N GLY A 260 0.04 13.74 -1.52
CA GLY A 260 0.84 13.79 -0.29
C GLY A 260 1.80 12.62 -0.16
N HIS A 261 2.99 12.90 0.40
CA HIS A 261 4.06 11.93 0.61
C HIS A 261 3.80 11.05 1.83
N ALA A 262 4.38 9.85 1.85
CA ALA A 262 4.27 8.94 2.98
C ALA A 262 5.32 9.29 4.06
N PRO A 263 4.94 9.47 5.34
CA PRO A 263 5.90 9.69 6.41
C PRO A 263 6.63 8.39 6.80
N LEU A 264 7.74 8.52 7.51
CA LEU A 264 8.51 7.41 8.05
C LEU A 264 7.88 6.93 9.37
N PHE A 265 7.61 5.63 9.51
CA PHE A 265 7.17 5.04 10.77
C PHE A 265 8.31 4.96 11.80
N GLY A 266 7.97 4.68 13.06
CA GLY A 266 8.94 4.24 14.05
C GLY A 266 9.74 3.03 13.56
N ARG A 267 11.02 2.96 13.87
CA ARG A 267 11.90 1.84 13.41
C ARG A 267 11.34 0.48 13.80
N TRP A 268 10.72 0.39 14.98
CA TRP A 268 10.05 -0.81 15.50
C TRP A 268 8.92 -1.35 14.61
N ALA A 269 8.25 -0.49 13.83
CA ALA A 269 7.19 -0.93 12.92
C ALA A 269 7.72 -1.82 11.77
N TYR A 270 9.02 -1.76 11.49
CA TYR A 270 9.67 -2.57 10.45
C TYR A 270 10.27 -3.88 10.97
N GLY A 271 10.22 -4.13 12.28
CA GLY A 271 10.50 -5.42 12.91
C GLY A 271 9.35 -6.41 12.74
N PHE A 272 9.01 -7.14 13.79
CA PHE A 272 7.93 -8.14 13.78
C PHE A 272 6.73 -7.70 14.62
N VAL A 273 5.54 -7.92 14.06
CA VAL A 273 4.23 -7.61 14.67
C VAL A 273 3.50 -8.92 14.97
N GLN A 274 3.37 -9.26 16.26
CA GLN A 274 2.61 -10.41 16.73
C GLN A 274 1.15 -10.04 16.96
N SER A 275 0.24 -10.78 16.35
CA SER A 275 -1.20 -10.63 16.53
C SER A 275 -1.92 -11.97 16.43
N LYS A 276 -3.06 -12.06 17.10
CA LYS A 276 -4.08 -13.12 16.92
C LYS A 276 -5.48 -12.59 17.22
N ASP A 277 -6.50 -13.26 16.81
CA ASP A 277 -7.89 -13.07 17.24
C ASP A 277 -8.20 -14.03 18.39
N ARG A 278 -8.05 -13.63 19.65
CA ARG A 278 -7.53 -12.43 20.26
C ARG A 278 -6.88 -12.78 21.61
N TYR A 279 -6.10 -11.90 22.19
CA TYR A 279 -5.71 -12.00 23.60
C TYR A 279 -6.90 -11.64 24.47
N ARG A 280 -7.25 -12.50 25.44
CA ARG A 280 -8.47 -12.39 26.22
C ARG A 280 -8.29 -11.54 27.49
N SER A 281 -7.04 -11.19 27.83
CA SER A 281 -6.71 -10.35 28.97
C SER A 281 -5.37 -9.64 28.78
N ALA A 282 -5.20 -8.52 29.47
CA ALA A 282 -3.92 -7.81 29.54
C ALA A 282 -2.79 -8.71 30.07
N LYS A 283 -3.11 -9.67 30.96
CA LYS A 283 -2.14 -10.66 31.46
C LYS A 283 -1.65 -11.59 30.36
N GLU A 284 -2.57 -12.13 29.55
CA GLU A 284 -2.21 -13.03 28.43
C GLU A 284 -1.28 -12.33 27.44
N LEU A 285 -1.60 -11.07 27.10
CA LEU A 285 -0.76 -10.24 26.23
C LEU A 285 0.67 -10.10 26.78
N LEU A 286 0.81 -9.82 28.08
CA LEU A 286 2.10 -9.74 28.77
C LEU A 286 2.83 -11.09 28.81
N ASP A 287 2.12 -12.17 29.10
CA ASP A 287 2.71 -13.52 29.19
C ASP A 287 3.29 -13.94 27.83
N VAL A 288 2.59 -13.63 26.73
CA VAL A 288 3.05 -13.92 25.38
C VAL A 288 4.29 -13.09 25.05
N ALA A 289 4.29 -11.78 25.30
CA ALA A 289 5.48 -10.94 25.06
C ALA A 289 6.68 -11.43 25.87
N GLY A 290 6.48 -11.75 27.16
CA GLY A 290 7.52 -12.34 28.01
C GLY A 290 8.02 -13.69 27.52
N GLU A 291 7.16 -14.50 26.89
CA GLU A 291 7.56 -15.77 26.27
C GLU A 291 8.46 -15.57 25.06
N TYR A 292 8.17 -14.58 24.19
CA TYR A 292 9.07 -14.18 23.10
C TYR A 292 10.47 -13.83 23.63
N ARG A 293 10.54 -13.00 24.67
CA ARG A 293 11.83 -12.63 25.30
C ARG A 293 12.53 -13.84 25.91
N ARG A 294 11.80 -14.71 26.64
CA ARG A 294 12.35 -15.92 27.26
C ARG A 294 12.95 -16.90 26.24
N GLN A 295 12.29 -17.06 25.09
CA GLN A 295 12.76 -17.91 24.00
C GLN A 295 13.78 -17.23 23.08
N ARG A 296 14.08 -15.94 23.30
CA ARG A 296 14.95 -15.13 22.44
C ARG A 296 14.46 -15.08 21.00
N VAL A 297 13.16 -14.96 20.82
CA VAL A 297 12.50 -14.68 19.54
C VAL A 297 12.28 -13.20 19.44
N PRO A 298 12.75 -12.53 18.40
CA PRO A 298 12.55 -11.11 18.21
C PRO A 298 11.07 -10.70 18.21
N LEU A 299 10.78 -9.52 18.77
CA LEU A 299 9.43 -8.94 18.80
C LEU A 299 9.51 -7.43 19.06
N ASP A 300 8.85 -6.62 18.23
CA ASP A 300 8.73 -5.18 18.48
C ASP A 300 7.34 -4.74 18.87
N LEU A 301 6.29 -5.38 18.36
CA LEU A 301 4.91 -4.96 18.55
C LEU A 301 3.99 -6.14 18.81
N ILE A 302 3.16 -6.03 19.86
CA ILE A 302 2.08 -6.97 20.13
C ILE A 302 0.72 -6.27 20.03
N VAL A 303 -0.28 -6.99 19.49
CA VAL A 303 -1.57 -6.39 19.13
C VAL A 303 -2.69 -6.91 20.01
N GLN A 304 -3.42 -5.99 20.67
CA GLN A 304 -4.70 -6.28 21.28
C GLN A 304 -5.81 -6.08 20.26
N ASP A 305 -6.39 -7.18 19.82
CA ASP A 305 -7.53 -7.18 18.92
C ASP A 305 -8.84 -6.99 19.69
N TRP A 306 -9.95 -6.93 19.00
CA TRP A 306 -11.32 -6.59 19.43
C TRP A 306 -11.81 -7.29 20.73
N PHE A 307 -13.04 -6.92 21.22
CA PHE A 307 -13.65 -7.40 22.47
C PHE A 307 -12.86 -7.12 23.77
N TRP A 308 -11.90 -6.18 23.73
CA TRP A 308 -11.28 -5.66 24.95
C TRP A 308 -12.23 -4.72 25.69
N TRP A 309 -13.18 -4.12 24.96
CA TRP A 309 -14.14 -3.12 25.45
C TRP A 309 -15.31 -3.73 26.22
N LYS A 310 -15.88 -2.97 27.14
CA LYS A 310 -17.14 -3.31 27.80
C LYS A 310 -18.32 -3.15 26.84
N ARG A 311 -18.33 -2.09 26.05
CA ARG A 311 -19.23 -1.83 24.92
C ARG A 311 -18.40 -1.27 23.76
N GLN A 312 -18.65 -1.72 22.59
CA GLN A 312 -17.96 -1.26 21.41
C GLN A 312 -18.18 0.25 21.21
N GLY A 313 -17.09 1.00 21.08
CA GLY A 313 -17.12 2.45 20.91
C GLY A 313 -16.95 3.24 22.22
N ASP A 314 -17.06 2.60 23.40
CA ASP A 314 -16.70 3.20 24.67
C ASP A 314 -15.26 2.82 25.08
N PRO A 315 -14.52 3.69 25.80
CA PRO A 315 -13.11 3.44 26.14
C PRO A 315 -12.91 2.46 27.30
N GLU A 316 -13.97 2.04 28.00
CA GLU A 316 -13.89 1.16 29.15
C GLU A 316 -13.57 -0.27 28.76
N TYR A 317 -12.63 -0.87 29.48
CA TYR A 317 -12.27 -2.28 29.33
C TYR A 317 -13.33 -3.21 29.93
N ALA A 318 -13.53 -4.36 29.28
CA ALA A 318 -14.38 -5.41 29.83
C ALA A 318 -13.79 -5.97 31.13
N ASP A 319 -14.65 -6.29 32.11
CA ASP A 319 -14.22 -6.82 33.39
C ASP A 319 -13.40 -8.12 33.29
N ALA A 320 -13.71 -8.95 32.26
CA ALA A 320 -12.98 -10.17 31.96
C ALA A 320 -11.55 -9.88 31.44
N TYR A 321 -11.37 -8.80 30.67
CA TYR A 321 -10.07 -8.39 30.14
C TYR A 321 -9.12 -7.92 31.25
N LEU A 322 -9.64 -7.24 32.26
CA LEU A 322 -8.88 -6.69 33.37
C LEU A 322 -8.41 -7.77 34.39
N LYS A 323 -8.96 -8.97 34.36
CA LYS A 323 -8.64 -10.02 35.31
C LYS A 323 -7.48 -10.90 34.83
N PRO A 324 -6.46 -11.16 35.64
CA PRO A 324 -6.20 -10.68 37.01
C PRO A 324 -5.41 -9.35 37.08
N TRP A 325 -5.28 -8.62 35.99
CA TRP A 325 -4.47 -7.41 35.89
C TRP A 325 -5.38 -6.16 35.67
N PRO A 326 -5.77 -5.45 36.72
CA PRO A 326 -6.74 -4.36 36.62
C PRO A 326 -6.15 -3.04 36.09
N ASP A 327 -4.82 -2.90 35.98
CA ASP A 327 -4.12 -1.66 35.57
C ASP A 327 -3.47 -1.83 34.20
N VAL A 328 -4.19 -1.48 33.12
CA VAL A 328 -3.67 -1.56 31.74
C VAL A 328 -2.47 -0.63 31.53
N PRO A 329 -2.46 0.64 31.96
CA PRO A 329 -1.27 1.48 31.87
C PRO A 329 -0.03 0.89 32.54
N ALA A 330 -0.15 0.15 33.65
CA ALA A 330 0.99 -0.57 34.25
C ALA A 330 1.45 -1.73 33.37
N ALA A 331 0.53 -2.44 32.71
CA ALA A 331 0.86 -3.51 31.77
C ALA A 331 1.63 -2.94 30.57
N LEU A 332 1.20 -1.81 30.01
CA LEU A 332 1.88 -1.13 28.91
C LEU A 332 3.29 -0.67 29.31
N ARG A 333 3.45 -0.07 30.50
CA ARG A 333 4.78 0.30 31.02
C ARG A 333 5.71 -0.91 31.14
N LYS A 334 5.18 -2.08 31.49
CA LYS A 334 5.97 -3.32 31.56
C LYS A 334 6.41 -3.78 30.17
N LEU A 335 5.52 -3.77 29.17
CA LEU A 335 5.88 -4.06 27.78
C LEU A 335 6.97 -3.12 27.27
N HIS A 336 6.82 -1.79 27.51
CA HIS A 336 7.82 -0.80 27.13
C HIS A 336 9.17 -1.04 27.82
N GLY A 337 9.16 -1.48 29.09
CA GLY A 337 10.38 -1.88 29.80
C GLY A 337 11.08 -3.11 29.20
N GLU A 338 10.36 -3.92 28.46
CA GLU A 338 10.86 -5.06 27.69
C GLU A 338 11.11 -4.70 26.20
N GLN A 339 11.07 -3.42 25.82
CA GLN A 339 11.20 -2.94 24.44
C GLN A 339 10.16 -3.57 23.50
N VAL A 340 8.91 -3.72 23.98
CA VAL A 340 7.76 -4.17 23.19
C VAL A 340 6.72 -3.08 23.15
N HIS A 341 6.36 -2.64 21.96
CA HIS A 341 5.28 -1.69 21.70
C HIS A 341 3.93 -2.41 21.71
N ALA A 342 2.86 -1.66 21.90
CA ALA A 342 1.51 -2.20 21.96
C ALA A 342 0.56 -1.48 20.99
N MET A 343 -0.18 -2.25 20.21
CA MET A 343 -1.26 -1.76 19.33
C MET A 343 -2.61 -2.22 19.87
N ILE A 344 -3.63 -1.37 19.75
CA ILE A 344 -5.01 -1.71 20.11
C ILE A 344 -5.95 -1.51 18.92
N SER A 345 -6.86 -2.49 18.72
CA SER A 345 -7.91 -2.40 17.71
C SER A 345 -9.01 -1.44 18.17
N VAL A 346 -9.33 -0.46 17.34
CA VAL A 346 -10.45 0.48 17.53
C VAL A 346 -11.27 0.56 16.24
N TRP A 347 -12.59 0.64 16.39
CA TRP A 347 -13.50 0.55 15.24
C TRP A 347 -14.24 1.87 15.02
N ALA A 348 -14.59 2.14 13.79
CA ALA A 348 -15.48 3.25 13.44
C ALA A 348 -16.95 2.96 13.82
N LYS A 349 -17.26 1.70 14.10
CA LYS A 349 -18.58 1.18 14.45
C LYS A 349 -18.80 1.19 15.96
N PHE A 350 -20.02 1.52 16.38
CA PHE A 350 -20.41 1.64 17.78
C PHE A 350 -21.55 0.70 18.13
N ASP A 351 -21.54 0.14 19.34
CA ASP A 351 -22.75 -0.44 19.94
C ASP A 351 -23.78 0.67 20.15
N PRO A 352 -25.01 0.51 19.62
CA PRO A 352 -26.07 1.53 19.82
C PRO A 352 -26.41 1.83 21.29
N THR A 353 -26.03 0.96 22.21
CA THR A 353 -26.23 1.17 23.67
C THR A 353 -25.04 1.84 24.34
N SER A 354 -23.93 2.09 23.63
CA SER A 354 -22.75 2.76 24.16
C SER A 354 -23.03 4.23 24.46
N HIS A 355 -22.31 4.78 25.46
CA HIS A 355 -22.42 6.19 25.80
C HIS A 355 -22.01 7.09 24.64
N ASN A 356 -20.89 6.78 24.01
CA ASN A 356 -20.38 7.56 22.89
C ASN A 356 -21.31 7.53 21.68
N TYR A 357 -21.93 6.38 21.34
CA TYR A 357 -22.95 6.35 20.28
C TYR A 357 -24.11 7.29 20.57
N GLN A 358 -24.70 7.20 21.78
CA GLN A 358 -25.86 8.01 22.13
C GLN A 358 -25.56 9.52 22.09
N GLU A 359 -24.38 9.92 22.58
CA GLU A 359 -23.97 11.31 22.55
C GLU A 359 -23.66 11.81 21.14
N MET A 360 -22.94 11.01 20.33
CA MET A 360 -22.66 11.34 18.93
C MET A 360 -23.96 11.42 18.12
N LYS A 361 -24.90 10.52 18.35
CA LYS A 361 -26.21 10.53 17.70
C LYS A 361 -27.00 11.80 18.06
N ARG A 362 -27.03 12.18 19.36
CA ARG A 362 -27.65 13.41 19.82
C ARG A 362 -27.05 14.66 19.16
N ARG A 363 -25.75 14.65 18.84
CA ARG A 363 -25.03 15.75 18.18
C ARG A 363 -25.09 15.69 16.64
N GLY A 364 -25.71 14.67 16.05
CA GLY A 364 -25.72 14.49 14.59
C GLY A 364 -24.36 14.11 13.99
N LEU A 365 -23.54 13.36 14.74
CA LEU A 365 -22.18 12.94 14.35
C LEU A 365 -22.13 11.49 13.86
N ILE A 366 -23.26 10.77 13.91
CA ILE A 366 -23.45 9.42 13.37
C ILE A 366 -24.03 9.53 11.97
N ILE A 367 -23.60 8.67 11.07
CA ILE A 367 -24.21 8.54 9.73
C ILE A 367 -25.68 8.14 9.91
N PRO A 368 -26.64 8.90 9.35
CA PRO A 368 -28.06 8.61 9.53
C PRO A 368 -28.44 7.17 9.13
N GLY A 369 -29.09 6.44 10.03
CA GLY A 369 -29.48 5.06 9.79
C GLY A 369 -28.38 4.01 10.02
N ALA A 370 -27.19 4.42 10.44
CA ALA A 370 -26.05 3.54 10.70
C ALA A 370 -25.63 3.53 12.16
N ASP A 371 -24.72 2.61 12.49
CA ASP A 371 -24.02 2.52 13.77
C ASP A 371 -22.55 2.93 13.66
N VAL A 372 -22.24 3.75 12.66
CA VAL A 372 -20.89 4.26 12.34
C VAL A 372 -20.89 5.79 12.43
N TYR A 373 -19.84 6.37 12.99
CA TYR A 373 -19.70 7.81 13.00
C TYR A 373 -19.37 8.37 11.60
N ASP A 374 -19.76 9.61 11.34
CA ASP A 374 -19.46 10.26 10.07
C ASP A 374 -18.02 10.81 10.05
N ALA A 375 -17.06 10.02 9.59
CA ALA A 375 -15.68 10.45 9.47
C ALA A 375 -15.48 11.64 8.51
N THR A 376 -16.45 11.95 7.65
CA THR A 376 -16.37 13.14 6.77
C THR A 376 -16.70 14.43 7.50
N ASN A 377 -17.30 14.34 8.73
CA ASN A 377 -17.59 15.45 9.61
C ASN A 377 -16.39 15.75 10.53
N PRO A 378 -15.77 16.94 10.46
CA PRO A 378 -14.67 17.29 11.36
C PRO A 378 -15.01 17.12 12.85
N ALA A 379 -16.19 17.62 13.28
CA ALA A 379 -16.60 17.51 14.68
C ALA A 379 -16.81 16.05 15.15
N ALA A 380 -17.12 15.14 14.22
CA ALA A 380 -17.22 13.73 14.54
C ALA A 380 -15.84 13.09 14.73
N ARG A 381 -14.84 13.50 13.93
CA ARG A 381 -13.43 13.08 14.10
C ARG A 381 -12.86 13.61 15.42
N ASP A 382 -13.13 14.89 15.77
CA ASP A 382 -12.71 15.47 17.05
C ASP A 382 -13.31 14.67 18.23
N TYR A 383 -14.61 14.36 18.17
CA TYR A 383 -15.26 13.57 19.21
C TYR A 383 -14.68 12.15 19.31
N TYR A 384 -14.45 11.49 18.17
CA TYR A 384 -13.87 10.13 18.11
C TYR A 384 -12.48 10.07 18.74
N TRP A 385 -11.66 11.09 18.48
CA TRP A 385 -10.35 11.22 19.13
C TRP A 385 -10.50 11.47 20.64
N ASP A 386 -11.22 12.51 21.02
CA ASP A 386 -11.28 12.96 22.41
C ASP A 386 -11.85 11.90 23.36
N HIS A 387 -12.81 11.10 22.91
CA HIS A 387 -13.58 10.17 23.74
C HIS A 387 -13.26 8.69 23.55
N LEU A 388 -12.42 8.33 22.56
CA LEU A 388 -12.02 6.93 22.35
C LEU A 388 -10.52 6.81 22.06
N VAL A 389 -10.06 7.22 20.89
CA VAL A 389 -8.68 6.94 20.42
C VAL A 389 -7.65 7.68 21.26
N GLY A 390 -7.84 8.97 21.49
CA GLY A 390 -6.96 9.80 22.32
C GLY A 390 -6.93 9.38 23.80
N VAL A 391 -8.02 8.79 24.30
CA VAL A 391 -8.03 8.17 25.64
C VAL A 391 -7.04 7.01 25.67
N LYS A 392 -7.08 6.11 24.68
CA LYS A 392 -6.16 4.98 24.58
C LYS A 392 -4.71 5.43 24.32
N PHE A 393 -4.52 6.46 23.51
CA PHE A 393 -3.21 7.07 23.28
C PHE A 393 -2.57 7.57 24.59
N ARG A 394 -3.33 8.29 25.43
CA ARG A 394 -2.84 8.83 26.72
C ARG A 394 -2.65 7.75 27.80
N GLU A 395 -3.28 6.57 27.64
CA GLU A 395 -3.00 5.38 28.46
C GLU A 395 -1.64 4.75 28.16
N GLY A 396 -1.06 5.00 26.97
CA GLY A 396 0.25 4.51 26.56
C GLY A 396 0.27 3.53 25.38
N TRP A 397 -0.86 3.33 24.70
CA TRP A 397 -0.86 2.55 23.44
C TRP A 397 -0.03 3.24 22.36
N ASP A 398 0.74 2.46 21.59
CA ASP A 398 1.76 2.96 20.66
C ASP A 398 1.29 3.01 19.21
N ALA A 399 0.24 2.29 18.89
CA ALA A 399 -0.32 2.19 17.55
C ALA A 399 -1.81 1.86 17.60
N PHE A 400 -2.51 2.16 16.51
CA PHE A 400 -3.94 1.88 16.40
C PHE A 400 -4.24 1.02 15.18
N TRP A 401 -5.05 -0.02 15.41
CA TRP A 401 -5.64 -0.80 14.35
C TRP A 401 -7.07 -0.31 14.11
N LEU A 402 -7.25 0.42 13.01
CA LEU A 402 -8.53 0.94 12.56
C LEU A 402 -9.21 -0.11 11.68
N ASP A 403 -9.85 -1.06 12.32
CA ASP A 403 -10.60 -2.11 11.64
C ASP A 403 -11.98 -1.60 11.19
N SER A 404 -12.64 -2.33 10.29
CA SER A 404 -13.97 -1.99 9.77
C SER A 404 -14.01 -0.60 9.11
N SER A 405 -12.98 -0.24 8.40
CA SER A 405 -12.74 1.12 7.89
C SER A 405 -13.24 1.38 6.47
N GLU A 406 -13.98 0.48 5.83
CA GLU A 406 -14.66 0.68 4.51
C GLU A 406 -15.74 1.76 4.53
N PRO A 407 -16.66 1.91 5.51
CA PRO A 407 -16.92 1.19 6.76
C PRO A 407 -17.85 -0.03 6.60
N GLU A 408 -17.86 -0.89 7.63
CA GLU A 408 -18.58 -2.19 7.62
C GLU A 408 -20.11 -2.07 7.67
N ILE A 409 -20.71 -0.89 7.70
CA ILE A 409 -22.16 -0.68 7.54
C ILE A 409 -22.67 -1.24 6.20
N TRP A 410 -21.77 -1.46 5.26
CA TRP A 410 -22.09 -1.97 3.93
C TRP A 410 -22.41 -3.48 3.91
N ASN A 411 -22.11 -4.22 4.94
CA ASN A 411 -22.27 -5.65 4.95
C ASN A 411 -23.74 -6.05 4.81
N GLY A 412 -24.08 -6.68 3.69
CA GLY A 412 -25.45 -7.10 3.37
C GLY A 412 -26.40 -5.98 2.96
N GLN A 413 -25.92 -4.75 2.80
CA GLN A 413 -26.69 -3.65 2.24
C GLN A 413 -26.69 -3.72 0.71
N SER A 414 -27.78 -3.32 0.08
CA SER A 414 -27.83 -3.13 -1.37
C SER A 414 -27.08 -1.85 -1.78
N ASP A 415 -26.60 -1.78 -3.02
CA ASP A 415 -26.00 -0.56 -3.57
C ASP A 415 -26.93 0.65 -3.38
N ALA A 416 -28.25 0.47 -3.59
CA ALA A 416 -29.22 1.53 -3.37
C ALA A 416 -29.28 2.03 -1.92
N ALA A 417 -29.03 1.17 -0.93
CA ALA A 417 -28.99 1.57 0.47
C ALA A 417 -27.71 2.36 0.79
N LEU A 418 -26.58 2.00 0.17
CA LEU A 418 -25.32 2.74 0.28
C LEU A 418 -25.44 4.10 -0.37
N ASP A 419 -26.04 4.16 -1.55
CA ASP A 419 -26.27 5.39 -2.28
C ASP A 419 -27.21 6.34 -1.54
N ALA A 420 -28.13 5.80 -0.73
CA ALA A 420 -29.07 6.60 0.08
C ALA A 420 -28.42 7.30 1.27
N LEU A 421 -27.14 7.03 1.57
CA LEU A 421 -26.46 7.66 2.72
C LEU A 421 -26.23 9.15 2.50
N HIS A 422 -26.37 9.92 3.58
CA HIS A 422 -26.03 11.33 3.63
C HIS A 422 -24.84 11.53 4.55
N LEU A 423 -23.72 11.96 3.96
CA LEU A 423 -22.49 12.29 4.67
C LEU A 423 -22.35 13.80 4.81
N SER A 424 -21.58 14.24 5.80
CA SER A 424 -21.31 15.68 5.98
C SER A 424 -20.65 16.34 4.76
N ILE A 425 -19.87 15.57 3.99
CA ILE A 425 -19.23 16.03 2.76
C ILE A 425 -20.21 16.09 1.58
N GLY A 426 -21.38 15.42 1.64
CA GLY A 426 -22.36 15.36 0.57
C GLY A 426 -23.04 14.02 0.41
N ASN A 427 -23.60 13.77 -0.78
CA ASN A 427 -24.34 12.56 -1.11
C ASN A 427 -23.44 11.30 -1.05
N GLY A 428 -23.90 10.26 -0.38
CA GLY A 428 -23.16 9.00 -0.21
C GLY A 428 -22.74 8.37 -1.52
N ALA A 429 -23.58 8.36 -2.54
CA ALA A 429 -23.24 7.81 -3.86
C ALA A 429 -22.02 8.49 -4.52
N ARG A 430 -21.77 9.76 -4.18
CA ARG A 430 -20.59 10.50 -4.67
C ARG A 430 -19.32 10.23 -3.89
N TYR A 431 -19.46 9.86 -2.61
CA TYR A 431 -18.36 9.80 -1.66
C TYR A 431 -18.24 8.45 -0.95
N THR A 432 -18.79 7.37 -1.51
CA THR A 432 -18.76 6.01 -0.95
C THR A 432 -17.36 5.56 -0.54
N ASN A 433 -16.35 5.84 -1.38
CA ASN A 433 -14.98 5.35 -1.19
C ASN A 433 -14.08 6.23 -0.29
N VAL A 434 -14.55 7.42 0.17
CA VAL A 434 -13.66 8.39 0.84
C VAL A 434 -13.49 8.14 2.34
N PHE A 435 -14.35 7.32 2.94
CA PHE A 435 -14.40 7.14 4.39
C PHE A 435 -13.04 6.76 5.00
N PRO A 436 -12.30 5.76 4.50
CA PRO A 436 -11.02 5.35 5.10
C PRO A 436 -9.99 6.47 5.14
N LEU A 437 -9.93 7.30 4.11
CA LEU A 437 -9.07 8.49 4.07
C LEU A 437 -9.38 9.45 5.22
N MET A 438 -10.67 9.78 5.40
CA MET A 438 -11.11 10.74 6.41
C MET A 438 -10.96 10.20 7.83
N HIS A 439 -11.22 8.91 8.00
CA HIS A 439 -11.08 8.21 9.27
C HIS A 439 -9.62 8.18 9.74
N CYS A 440 -8.72 7.68 8.88
CA CYS A 440 -7.29 7.66 9.17
C CYS A 440 -6.70 9.07 9.32
N GLY A 441 -7.14 10.02 8.48
CA GLY A 441 -6.71 11.42 8.56
C GLY A 441 -7.09 12.05 9.90
N GLY A 442 -8.29 11.78 10.41
CA GLY A 442 -8.72 12.27 11.72
C GLY A 442 -7.81 11.78 12.87
N VAL A 443 -7.48 10.49 12.89
CA VAL A 443 -6.60 9.91 13.91
C VAL A 443 -5.16 10.45 13.77
N HIS A 444 -4.62 10.49 12.55
CA HIS A 444 -3.29 11.00 12.29
C HIS A 444 -3.12 12.47 12.73
N ASP A 445 -4.03 13.34 12.31
CA ASP A 445 -3.89 14.77 12.54
C ASP A 445 -3.99 15.13 14.02
N HIS A 446 -4.89 14.50 14.77
CA HIS A 446 -4.97 14.67 16.22
C HIS A 446 -3.74 14.12 16.95
N TRP A 447 -3.23 12.94 16.55
CA TRP A 447 -2.00 12.41 17.12
C TRP A 447 -0.83 13.37 16.93
N ARG A 448 -0.66 13.91 15.71
CA ARG A 448 0.40 14.90 15.41
C ARG A 448 0.26 16.19 16.22
N GLN A 449 -0.94 16.56 16.62
CA GLN A 449 -1.17 17.70 17.53
C GLN A 449 -0.79 17.39 18.99
N GLU A 450 -0.95 16.13 19.42
CA GLU A 450 -0.60 15.73 20.79
C GLU A 450 0.93 15.65 21.00
N THR A 451 1.70 15.19 19.99
CA THR A 451 3.15 15.00 20.14
C THR A 451 3.91 14.89 18.81
N ASP A 452 5.17 15.34 18.84
CA ASP A 452 6.17 15.07 17.80
C ASP A 452 7.23 14.02 18.25
N ARG A 453 7.07 13.45 19.44
CA ARG A 453 8.02 12.48 20.02
C ARG A 453 7.72 11.04 19.71
N LYS A 454 6.56 10.75 19.11
CA LYS A 454 6.09 9.41 18.79
C LYS A 454 5.47 9.43 17.40
N ARG A 455 6.04 8.65 16.49
CA ARG A 455 5.54 8.55 15.11
C ARG A 455 4.21 7.82 15.05
N VAL A 456 3.32 8.34 14.22
CA VAL A 456 2.03 7.68 13.96
C VAL A 456 2.29 6.34 13.25
N PHE A 457 1.61 5.29 13.70
CA PHE A 457 1.50 4.02 13.00
C PHE A 457 0.06 3.52 13.06
N ILE A 458 -0.59 3.47 11.92
CA ILE A 458 -1.98 3.04 11.76
C ILE A 458 -2.02 1.80 10.88
N LEU A 459 -2.60 0.71 11.41
CA LEU A 459 -3.04 -0.44 10.63
C LEU A 459 -4.51 -0.23 10.28
N THR A 460 -4.90 -0.36 8.99
CA THR A 460 -6.27 -0.12 8.55
C THR A 460 -6.70 -1.11 7.48
N ARG A 461 -7.99 -1.53 7.48
CA ARG A 461 -8.50 -2.54 6.53
C ARG A 461 -8.73 -1.97 5.14
N SER A 462 -9.01 -0.69 5.04
CA SER A 462 -9.31 -0.04 3.77
C SER A 462 -8.48 1.22 3.56
N ALA A 463 -8.39 1.66 2.31
CA ALA A 463 -7.69 2.88 1.95
C ALA A 463 -8.32 3.56 0.72
N PHE A 464 -8.02 4.84 0.57
CA PHE A 464 -8.37 5.60 -0.61
C PHE A 464 -7.21 6.48 -1.08
N LEU A 465 -7.35 7.13 -2.25
CA LEU A 465 -6.36 8.05 -2.82
C LEU A 465 -5.78 8.99 -1.76
N GLY A 466 -4.46 9.09 -1.69
CA GLY A 466 -3.76 10.00 -0.79
C GLY A 466 -3.65 9.55 0.67
N GLN A 467 -4.14 8.38 1.03
CA GLN A 467 -4.11 7.93 2.43
C GLN A 467 -2.69 7.64 2.94
N GLN A 468 -1.73 7.37 2.06
CA GLN A 468 -0.33 7.16 2.45
C GLN A 468 0.25 8.30 3.30
N ARG A 469 -0.24 9.53 3.15
CA ARG A 469 0.21 10.69 3.94
C ARG A 469 -0.15 10.65 5.42
N TYR A 470 -1.06 9.76 5.79
CA TYR A 470 -1.57 9.61 7.16
C TYR A 470 -0.93 8.45 7.92
N ALA A 471 0.30 8.07 7.55
CA ALA A 471 1.08 7.05 8.24
C ALA A 471 0.34 5.70 8.38
N THR A 472 -0.28 5.25 7.29
CA THR A 472 -1.08 4.03 7.26
C THR A 472 -0.36 2.87 6.61
N THR A 473 -0.55 1.66 7.14
CA THR A 473 -0.35 0.38 6.47
C THR A 473 -1.68 -0.33 6.33
N VAL A 474 -1.87 -1.03 5.21
CA VAL A 474 -3.11 -1.77 4.93
C VAL A 474 -2.82 -3.27 4.98
N TRP A 475 -3.77 -4.07 5.50
CA TRP A 475 -3.69 -5.51 5.35
C TRP A 475 -4.76 -6.02 4.39
N SER A 476 -4.59 -7.26 3.98
CA SER A 476 -5.40 -7.89 2.94
C SER A 476 -6.86 -8.19 3.30
N GLY A 477 -7.32 -7.78 4.50
CA GLY A 477 -8.64 -8.11 5.02
C GLY A 477 -8.74 -9.56 5.51
N ASP A 478 -9.97 -10.03 5.75
CA ASP A 478 -10.27 -11.34 6.35
C ASP A 478 -10.18 -12.46 5.30
N VAL A 479 -8.99 -12.70 4.78
CA VAL A 479 -8.76 -13.73 3.76
C VAL A 479 -8.69 -15.13 4.37
N ILE A 480 -9.11 -16.14 3.61
CA ILE A 480 -9.06 -17.54 4.03
C ILE A 480 -7.67 -18.15 3.85
N GLY A 481 -7.27 -19.06 4.76
CA GLY A 481 -5.97 -19.73 4.78
C GLY A 481 -5.86 -20.86 3.75
N THR A 482 -5.67 -20.53 2.47
CA THR A 482 -5.48 -21.50 1.38
C THR A 482 -4.30 -21.11 0.47
N TRP A 483 -3.75 -22.09 -0.24
CA TRP A 483 -2.70 -21.88 -1.24
C TRP A 483 -3.16 -20.95 -2.37
N MET A 484 -4.41 -21.06 -2.82
CA MET A 484 -4.98 -20.17 -3.83
C MET A 484 -5.01 -18.72 -3.33
N THR A 485 -5.43 -18.53 -2.09
CA THR A 485 -5.43 -17.20 -1.48
C THR A 485 -4.00 -16.66 -1.37
N PHE A 486 -3.03 -17.47 -0.95
CA PHE A 486 -1.64 -17.06 -0.85
C PHE A 486 -1.11 -16.53 -2.20
N ARG A 487 -1.34 -17.22 -3.31
CA ARG A 487 -0.99 -16.72 -4.65
C ARG A 487 -1.58 -15.35 -4.95
N ARG A 488 -2.87 -15.17 -4.60
CA ARG A 488 -3.58 -13.90 -4.83
C ARG A 488 -3.04 -12.77 -3.97
N GLN A 489 -2.55 -13.07 -2.76
CA GLN A 489 -2.01 -12.06 -1.86
C GLN A 489 -0.73 -11.42 -2.40
N ILE A 490 0.15 -12.18 -3.03
CA ILE A 490 1.38 -11.64 -3.63
C ILE A 490 1.01 -10.58 -4.69
N VAL A 491 0.10 -10.93 -5.58
CA VAL A 491 -0.40 -10.05 -6.64
C VAL A 491 -1.13 -8.82 -6.07
N ALA A 492 -1.98 -9.03 -5.07
CA ALA A 492 -2.73 -7.95 -4.42
C ALA A 492 -1.79 -6.91 -3.78
N GLY A 493 -0.76 -7.37 -3.05
CA GLY A 493 0.24 -6.50 -2.45
C GLY A 493 1.07 -5.72 -3.48
N LEU A 494 1.43 -6.35 -4.61
CA LEU A 494 2.15 -5.68 -5.68
C LEU A 494 1.31 -4.57 -6.33
N ASN A 495 0.07 -4.87 -6.73
CA ASN A 495 -0.83 -3.87 -7.33
C ASN A 495 -1.18 -2.75 -6.35
N PHE A 496 -1.38 -3.06 -5.06
CA PHE A 496 -1.61 -2.05 -4.04
C PHE A 496 -0.45 -1.04 -3.97
N GLN A 497 0.80 -1.53 -3.94
CA GLN A 497 1.96 -0.63 -3.87
C GLN A 497 2.19 0.13 -5.19
N MET A 498 1.90 -0.49 -6.33
CA MET A 498 1.93 0.18 -7.64
C MET A 498 0.78 1.19 -7.81
N SER A 499 -0.22 1.18 -6.93
CA SER A 499 -1.24 2.24 -6.79
C SER A 499 -0.77 3.45 -5.97
N GLY A 500 0.51 3.52 -5.61
CA GLY A 500 1.11 4.66 -4.92
C GLY A 500 1.08 4.59 -3.39
N LEU A 501 0.50 3.56 -2.77
CA LEU A 501 0.48 3.35 -1.32
C LEU A 501 1.59 2.37 -0.91
N PRO A 502 2.65 2.81 -0.18
CA PRO A 502 3.89 2.04 -0.05
C PRO A 502 3.86 0.93 0.99
N TYR A 503 2.92 0.96 1.95
CA TYR A 503 2.96 0.10 3.12
C TYR A 503 1.78 -0.88 3.13
N TRP A 504 2.12 -2.16 3.06
CA TRP A 504 1.15 -3.24 2.97
C TRP A 504 1.61 -4.46 3.78
N THR A 505 0.65 -5.22 4.28
CA THR A 505 0.87 -6.48 4.97
C THR A 505 -0.26 -7.47 4.66
N THR A 506 -0.18 -8.69 5.16
CA THR A 506 -1.20 -9.73 5.01
C THR A 506 -1.35 -10.49 6.31
N ASP A 507 -2.51 -11.11 6.52
CA ASP A 507 -2.68 -12.10 7.57
C ASP A 507 -2.00 -13.39 7.13
N ILE A 508 -0.82 -13.66 7.69
CA ILE A 508 -0.01 -14.82 7.31
C ILE A 508 -0.79 -16.10 7.54
N ALA A 509 -0.94 -16.88 6.48
CA ALA A 509 -1.75 -18.08 6.36
C ALA A 509 -3.26 -17.86 6.58
N GLY A 510 -3.73 -16.63 6.34
CA GLY A 510 -5.12 -16.22 6.37
C GLY A 510 -5.65 -15.91 7.77
N TYR A 511 -6.74 -15.12 7.83
CA TYR A 511 -7.46 -14.85 9.08
C TYR A 511 -8.07 -16.14 9.66
N GLY A 512 -8.72 -16.93 8.82
CA GLY A 512 -9.18 -18.29 9.18
C GLY A 512 -10.69 -18.48 9.20
N TRP A 513 -11.47 -17.51 9.57
CA TRP A 513 -12.94 -17.60 9.55
C TRP A 513 -13.49 -17.52 8.11
N PRO A 514 -14.50 -18.32 7.71
CA PRO A 514 -15.21 -19.37 8.49
C PRO A 514 -14.51 -20.73 8.45
N TYR A 515 -13.35 -20.84 7.83
CA TYR A 515 -12.59 -22.08 7.68
C TYR A 515 -11.38 -22.07 8.60
N GLU A 516 -11.65 -22.15 9.92
CA GLU A 516 -10.61 -22.13 10.94
C GLU A 516 -9.61 -23.27 10.72
N ARG A 517 -8.33 -22.95 10.92
CA ARG A 517 -7.23 -23.88 10.79
C ARG A 517 -6.58 -24.10 12.17
N ASP A 518 -5.94 -25.24 12.31
CA ASP A 518 -5.23 -25.64 13.52
C ASP A 518 -3.72 -25.51 13.31
N THR A 519 -2.99 -24.86 14.22
CA THR A 519 -1.51 -24.73 14.12
C THR A 519 -0.80 -26.09 14.25
N ARG A 520 -1.50 -27.15 14.64
CA ARG A 520 -0.99 -28.54 14.71
C ARG A 520 -1.18 -29.33 13.43
N ASP A 521 -2.00 -28.83 12.47
CA ASP A 521 -2.22 -29.47 11.17
C ASP A 521 -0.95 -29.33 10.29
N PRO A 522 -0.29 -30.43 9.85
CA PRO A 522 0.94 -30.37 9.07
C PRO A 522 0.81 -29.62 7.75
N ASP A 523 -0.34 -29.77 7.04
CA ASP A 523 -0.58 -29.07 5.76
C ASP A 523 -0.73 -27.57 5.99
N TYR A 524 -1.36 -27.18 7.09
CA TYR A 524 -1.47 -25.78 7.47
C TYR A 524 -0.13 -25.21 7.93
N GLN A 525 0.69 -26.00 8.64
CA GLN A 525 2.04 -25.60 9.04
C GLN A 525 2.93 -25.31 7.82
N GLU A 526 2.82 -26.09 6.74
CA GLU A 526 3.55 -25.83 5.51
C GLU A 526 3.12 -24.50 4.88
N LEU A 527 1.81 -24.29 4.71
CA LEU A 527 1.24 -23.03 4.20
C LEU A 527 1.73 -21.84 5.03
N TYR A 528 1.72 -21.97 6.36
CA TYR A 528 2.16 -20.92 7.26
C TYR A 528 3.65 -20.59 7.06
N VAL A 529 4.52 -21.59 6.99
CA VAL A 529 5.96 -21.39 6.75
C VAL A 529 6.18 -20.66 5.43
N ARG A 530 5.56 -21.11 4.33
CA ARG A 530 5.74 -20.51 3.01
C ARG A 530 5.22 -19.06 2.95
N TRP A 531 4.10 -18.81 3.61
CA TRP A 531 3.53 -17.46 3.67
C TRP A 531 4.34 -16.54 4.62
N PHE A 532 4.88 -17.07 5.71
CA PHE A 532 5.78 -16.33 6.60
C PHE A 532 7.09 -15.95 5.89
N GLN A 533 7.67 -16.85 5.10
CA GLN A 533 8.83 -16.58 4.26
C GLN A 533 8.57 -15.40 3.31
N TYR A 534 7.40 -15.34 2.70
CA TYR A 534 6.95 -14.18 1.91
C TYR A 534 6.80 -12.91 2.78
N GLY A 535 6.16 -13.05 3.94
CA GLY A 535 5.89 -11.95 4.87
C GLY A 535 7.14 -11.19 5.31
N VAL A 536 8.30 -11.87 5.41
CA VAL A 536 9.61 -11.24 5.72
C VAL A 536 9.98 -10.16 4.70
N PHE A 537 9.52 -10.29 3.47
CA PHE A 537 9.77 -9.36 2.36
C PHE A 537 8.54 -8.50 2.01
N CYS A 538 7.53 -8.45 2.88
CA CYS A 538 6.52 -7.39 2.89
C CYS A 538 7.08 -6.13 3.55
N SER A 539 6.51 -4.97 3.23
CA SER A 539 6.93 -3.72 3.86
C SER A 539 6.75 -3.77 5.38
N ILE A 540 5.68 -4.40 5.87
CA ILE A 540 5.45 -4.70 7.30
C ILE A 540 5.29 -6.21 7.48
N LEU A 541 6.07 -6.80 8.41
CA LEU A 541 5.96 -8.22 8.78
C LEU A 541 4.98 -8.37 9.95
N ARG A 542 3.82 -8.96 9.68
CA ARG A 542 2.76 -9.15 10.68
C ARG A 542 2.16 -10.55 10.57
N THR A 543 1.94 -11.19 11.70
CA THR A 543 1.05 -12.36 11.78
C THR A 543 -0.29 -11.97 12.37
N HIS A 544 -1.36 -12.59 11.90
CA HIS A 544 -2.67 -12.48 12.52
C HIS A 544 -3.53 -13.68 12.11
N GLY A 545 -4.54 -14.00 12.92
CA GLY A 545 -5.57 -14.95 12.52
C GLY A 545 -6.30 -15.56 13.69
N HIS A 546 -7.44 -16.17 13.36
CA HIS A 546 -8.27 -16.98 14.21
C HIS A 546 -7.93 -18.47 14.00
N ARG A 547 -7.66 -19.23 15.07
CA ARG A 547 -7.25 -20.64 15.01
C ARG A 547 -8.09 -21.46 15.97
N VAL A 548 -8.40 -22.70 15.58
CA VAL A 548 -9.19 -23.66 16.39
C VAL A 548 -8.59 -23.83 17.79
N ASN A 549 -7.30 -23.88 17.89
CA ASN A 549 -6.58 -24.08 19.15
C ASN A 549 -6.15 -22.78 19.83
N ASP A 550 -6.68 -21.63 19.42
CA ASP A 550 -6.46 -20.30 20.03
C ASP A 550 -4.98 -19.90 20.16
N THR A 551 -4.13 -20.34 19.20
CA THR A 551 -2.71 -19.99 19.16
C THR A 551 -2.31 -19.47 17.78
N ASN A 552 -1.43 -18.45 17.74
CA ASN A 552 -0.84 -17.95 16.50
C ASN A 552 0.58 -17.39 16.72
N GLU A 553 1.16 -17.68 17.86
CA GLU A 553 2.52 -17.29 18.21
C GLU A 553 3.53 -18.14 17.42
N LEU A 554 4.70 -17.57 17.04
CA LEU A 554 5.69 -18.23 16.20
C LEU A 554 6.19 -19.56 16.77
N PHE A 555 6.13 -19.72 18.09
CA PHE A 555 6.52 -20.96 18.79
C PHE A 555 5.41 -22.03 18.86
N SER A 556 4.25 -21.81 18.25
CA SER A 556 3.08 -22.70 18.32
C SER A 556 2.97 -23.70 17.17
N TYR A 557 3.95 -23.75 16.27
CA TYR A 557 3.93 -24.55 15.04
C TYR A 557 4.78 -25.82 15.09
N GLY A 558 4.98 -26.39 16.27
CA GLY A 558 5.64 -27.68 16.48
C GLY A 558 7.03 -27.77 15.83
N THR A 559 7.24 -28.76 14.98
CA THR A 559 8.53 -28.99 14.30
C THR A 559 8.89 -27.91 13.28
N ARG A 560 7.93 -27.05 12.88
CA ARG A 560 8.16 -25.94 11.94
C ARG A 560 8.61 -24.66 12.63
N THR A 561 8.41 -24.54 13.94
CA THR A 561 8.81 -23.38 14.76
C THR A 561 10.25 -22.91 14.48
N PRO A 562 11.28 -23.79 14.44
CA PRO A 562 12.66 -23.32 14.18
C PRO A 562 12.84 -22.62 12.83
N VAL A 563 12.14 -23.07 11.79
CA VAL A 563 12.18 -22.44 10.47
C VAL A 563 11.55 -21.05 10.52
N ILE A 564 10.40 -20.91 11.16
CA ILE A 564 9.68 -19.62 11.29
C ILE A 564 10.54 -18.61 12.05
N ILE A 565 11.09 -19.00 13.21
CA ILE A 565 11.95 -18.13 14.03
C ILE A 565 13.22 -17.72 13.28
N ARG A 566 13.79 -18.60 12.47
CA ARG A 566 14.93 -18.28 11.61
C ARG A 566 14.62 -17.15 10.63
N TYR A 567 13.44 -17.14 10.01
CA TYR A 567 13.00 -16.08 9.10
C TYR A 567 12.65 -14.79 9.83
N ASP A 568 12.10 -14.86 11.03
CA ASP A 568 11.92 -13.70 11.89
C ASP A 568 13.29 -13.05 12.21
N LYS A 569 14.29 -13.83 12.64
CA LYS A 569 15.66 -13.34 12.85
C LYS A 569 16.27 -12.72 11.56
N LEU A 570 16.00 -13.30 10.39
CA LEU A 570 16.44 -12.70 9.12
C LEU A 570 15.83 -11.29 8.92
N ARG A 571 14.55 -11.09 9.29
CA ARG A 571 13.91 -9.75 9.22
C ARG A 571 14.68 -8.73 10.05
N TYR A 572 15.09 -9.08 11.26
CA TYR A 572 15.88 -8.20 12.14
C TYR A 572 17.29 -7.96 11.61
N ARG A 573 17.92 -8.97 11.05
CA ARG A 573 19.21 -8.79 10.38
C ARG A 573 19.12 -7.82 9.18
N LEU A 574 18.03 -7.89 8.45
CA LEU A 574 17.75 -6.99 7.31
C LEU A 574 17.29 -5.58 7.74
N LEU A 575 17.10 -5.30 9.02
CA LEU A 575 16.53 -4.04 9.49
C LEU A 575 17.31 -2.79 9.02
N PRO A 576 18.67 -2.75 9.02
CA PRO A 576 19.40 -1.61 8.47
C PRO A 576 19.12 -1.37 6.99
N TYR A 577 18.96 -2.43 6.21
CA TYR A 577 18.55 -2.35 4.80
C TYR A 577 17.11 -1.89 4.66
N THR A 578 16.17 -2.54 5.38
CA THR A 578 14.73 -2.26 5.31
C THR A 578 14.40 -0.84 5.76
N TYR A 579 15.03 -0.36 6.84
CA TYR A 579 14.81 0.99 7.35
C TYR A 579 15.37 2.08 6.42
N SER A 580 16.50 1.81 5.78
CA SER A 580 17.04 2.69 4.72
C SER A 580 16.11 2.75 3.50
N LEU A 581 15.46 1.63 3.13
CA LEU A 581 14.43 1.64 2.09
C LEU A 581 13.20 2.45 2.51
N ALA A 582 12.78 2.34 3.78
CA ALA A 582 11.67 3.13 4.32
C ALA A 582 11.97 4.63 4.32
N TRP A 583 13.21 5.03 4.60
CA TRP A 583 13.65 6.41 4.40
C TRP A 583 13.50 6.86 2.94
N ARG A 584 13.89 6.02 1.99
CA ARG A 584 13.70 6.32 0.57
C ARG A 584 12.23 6.43 0.18
N VAL A 585 11.33 5.66 0.82
CA VAL A 585 9.87 5.83 0.62
C VAL A 585 9.44 7.25 0.97
N THR A 586 9.92 7.77 2.10
CA THR A 586 9.56 9.11 2.58
C THR A 586 10.24 10.23 1.77
N ARG A 587 11.53 10.08 1.46
CA ARG A 587 12.31 11.13 0.78
C ARG A 587 12.15 11.12 -0.74
N ASP A 588 12.15 9.92 -1.35
CA ASP A 588 12.25 9.73 -2.81
C ASP A 588 10.99 9.15 -3.43
N ASP A 589 9.91 8.95 -2.66
CA ASP A 589 8.70 8.26 -3.11
C ASP A 589 8.94 6.82 -3.60
N TYR A 590 9.97 6.15 -3.06
CA TYR A 590 10.38 4.82 -3.46
C TYR A 590 9.30 3.76 -3.10
N THR A 591 9.32 2.63 -3.78
CA THR A 591 8.46 1.47 -3.48
C THR A 591 9.33 0.31 -3.04
N MET A 592 9.09 -0.24 -1.84
CA MET A 592 9.93 -1.28 -1.22
C MET A 592 9.73 -2.65 -1.88
N GLN A 593 8.47 -3.07 -2.05
CA GLN A 593 8.07 -4.31 -2.70
C GLN A 593 7.62 -3.97 -4.12
N ARG A 594 8.39 -4.41 -5.12
CA ARG A 594 8.36 -3.90 -6.48
C ARG A 594 7.98 -4.99 -7.47
N GLY A 595 6.93 -4.78 -8.26
CA GLY A 595 6.67 -5.63 -9.41
C GLY A 595 7.84 -5.54 -10.42
N LEU A 596 8.20 -6.67 -11.04
CA LEU A 596 9.34 -6.71 -11.97
C LEU A 596 9.28 -5.68 -13.11
N PRO A 597 8.09 -5.28 -13.64
CA PRO A 597 8.01 -4.21 -14.65
C PRO A 597 8.51 -2.83 -14.19
N MET A 598 8.63 -2.58 -12.88
CA MET A 598 9.19 -1.33 -12.36
C MET A 598 10.69 -1.21 -12.66
N ASP A 599 11.42 -2.33 -12.64
CA ASP A 599 12.86 -2.39 -12.86
C ASP A 599 13.23 -2.81 -14.30
N TRP A 600 12.35 -3.55 -14.99
CA TRP A 600 12.55 -4.04 -16.35
C TRP A 600 11.34 -3.75 -17.26
N PRO A 601 10.96 -2.47 -17.49
CA PRO A 601 9.76 -2.12 -18.25
C PRO A 601 9.81 -2.56 -19.72
N ALA A 602 11.00 -2.72 -20.29
CA ALA A 602 11.20 -3.16 -21.68
C ALA A 602 11.13 -4.68 -21.86
N ASP A 603 11.31 -5.47 -20.80
CA ASP A 603 11.23 -6.93 -20.87
C ASP A 603 9.76 -7.38 -20.76
N ARG A 604 9.19 -7.79 -21.88
CA ARG A 604 7.79 -8.22 -21.93
C ARG A 604 7.50 -9.47 -21.10
N ARG A 605 8.50 -10.31 -20.82
CA ARG A 605 8.33 -11.54 -20.03
C ARG A 605 7.94 -11.26 -18.58
N VAL A 606 8.39 -10.12 -18.02
CA VAL A 606 8.08 -9.76 -16.63
C VAL A 606 6.67 -9.23 -16.43
N ARG A 607 5.92 -8.92 -17.49
CA ARG A 607 4.62 -8.23 -17.40
C ARG A 607 3.57 -9.02 -16.62
N ASP A 608 3.54 -10.33 -16.83
CA ASP A 608 2.55 -11.22 -16.24
C ASP A 608 3.10 -12.00 -15.02
N ILE A 609 4.38 -11.78 -14.66
CA ILE A 609 4.99 -12.43 -13.49
C ILE A 609 4.53 -11.72 -12.20
N GLY A 610 3.46 -12.24 -11.60
CA GLY A 610 2.89 -11.73 -10.34
C GLY A 610 3.30 -12.52 -9.10
N ASP A 611 4.12 -13.56 -9.22
CA ASP A 611 4.59 -14.44 -8.15
C ASP A 611 6.10 -14.30 -7.85
N GLN A 612 6.73 -13.29 -8.44
CA GLN A 612 8.10 -12.86 -8.18
C GLN A 612 8.15 -11.34 -8.11
N PHE A 613 9.00 -10.79 -7.26
CA PHE A 613 9.13 -9.35 -7.08
C PHE A 613 10.50 -8.97 -6.55
N MET A 614 10.87 -7.68 -6.69
CA MET A 614 12.03 -7.14 -6.01
C MET A 614 11.65 -6.59 -4.64
N PHE A 615 12.46 -6.88 -3.61
CA PHE A 615 12.44 -6.18 -2.34
C PHE A 615 13.63 -5.22 -2.27
N GLY A 616 13.34 -3.95 -2.43
CA GLY A 616 14.35 -2.92 -2.69
C GLY A 616 15.12 -3.17 -3.99
N PRO A 617 16.30 -2.58 -4.18
CA PRO A 617 17.09 -2.74 -5.40
C PRO A 617 17.85 -4.07 -5.47
N ALA A 618 17.98 -4.80 -4.35
CA ALA A 618 18.90 -5.93 -4.24
C ALA A 618 18.23 -7.29 -4.41
N PHE A 619 17.12 -7.57 -3.71
CA PHE A 619 16.58 -8.91 -3.59
C PHE A 619 15.48 -9.20 -4.60
N LEU A 620 15.62 -10.28 -5.37
CA LEU A 620 14.53 -10.93 -6.12
C LEU A 620 13.99 -12.06 -5.25
N VAL A 621 12.72 -11.96 -4.90
CA VAL A 621 11.99 -12.87 -4.01
C VAL A 621 11.03 -13.70 -4.86
N ALA A 622 11.07 -15.01 -4.71
CA ALA A 622 10.23 -15.93 -5.48
C ALA A 622 9.53 -16.92 -4.53
N PRO A 623 8.38 -16.54 -3.91
CA PRO A 623 7.66 -17.38 -2.96
C PRO A 623 7.20 -18.71 -3.56
N VAL A 624 7.22 -19.77 -2.77
CA VAL A 624 6.69 -21.09 -3.15
C VAL A 624 5.21 -21.13 -2.79
N THR A 625 4.37 -21.29 -3.79
CA THR A 625 2.90 -21.16 -3.66
C THR A 625 2.12 -22.44 -3.97
N GLU A 626 2.81 -23.56 -4.17
CA GLU A 626 2.22 -24.88 -4.40
C GLU A 626 2.49 -25.80 -3.20
N PRO A 627 1.46 -26.53 -2.72
CA PRO A 627 1.63 -27.48 -1.61
C PRO A 627 2.62 -28.60 -1.95
N GLY A 628 3.50 -28.93 -1.03
CA GLY A 628 4.46 -30.04 -1.17
C GLY A 628 5.57 -29.79 -2.20
N ALA A 629 5.68 -28.58 -2.76
CA ALA A 629 6.71 -28.28 -3.75
C ALA A 629 8.10 -28.16 -3.09
N ASP A 630 9.07 -28.86 -3.64
CA ASP A 630 10.49 -28.84 -3.26
C ASP A 630 11.38 -28.13 -4.29
N SER A 631 10.78 -27.64 -5.38
CA SER A 631 11.41 -26.84 -6.42
C SER A 631 10.39 -25.86 -7.03
N ARG A 632 10.89 -24.83 -7.70
CA ARG A 632 10.08 -23.94 -8.53
C ARG A 632 10.88 -23.32 -9.66
N SER A 633 10.18 -22.96 -10.72
CA SER A 633 10.70 -22.19 -11.83
C SER A 633 10.80 -20.69 -11.45
N VAL A 634 11.95 -20.07 -11.72
CA VAL A 634 12.23 -18.65 -11.42
C VAL A 634 12.82 -17.99 -12.66
N TYR A 635 12.21 -16.89 -13.09
CA TYR A 635 12.78 -16.04 -14.13
C TYR A 635 13.77 -15.04 -13.49
N LEU A 636 15.02 -15.06 -13.94
CA LEU A 636 16.04 -14.08 -13.58
C LEU A 636 16.13 -13.01 -14.68
N PRO A 637 15.66 -11.76 -14.44
CA PRO A 637 15.77 -10.70 -15.44
C PRO A 637 17.21 -10.30 -15.74
N GLN A 638 17.41 -9.45 -16.75
CA GLN A 638 18.75 -8.98 -17.13
C GLN A 638 19.45 -8.26 -15.97
N ALA A 639 20.64 -8.72 -15.61
CA ALA A 639 21.54 -8.10 -14.63
C ALA A 639 22.98 -8.50 -14.95
N ALA A 640 23.96 -7.82 -14.35
CA ALA A 640 25.39 -8.18 -14.49
C ALA A 640 25.68 -9.58 -13.94
N ALA A 641 25.00 -9.93 -12.85
CA ALA A 641 24.97 -11.26 -12.26
C ALA A 641 23.76 -11.36 -11.30
N TRP A 642 23.38 -12.59 -10.94
CA TRP A 642 22.54 -12.92 -9.81
C TRP A 642 23.29 -13.84 -8.85
N TYR A 643 23.01 -13.74 -7.59
CA TYR A 643 23.58 -14.61 -6.55
C TYR A 643 22.46 -15.29 -5.79
N ASP A 644 22.50 -16.61 -5.71
CA ASP A 644 21.64 -17.35 -4.78
C ASP A 644 22.02 -16.95 -3.35
N PHE A 645 21.07 -16.39 -2.60
CA PHE A 645 21.30 -15.87 -1.25
C PHE A 645 21.77 -16.95 -0.26
N TRP A 646 21.32 -18.20 -0.47
CA TRP A 646 21.59 -19.31 0.45
C TRP A 646 22.93 -19.99 0.21
N THR A 647 23.43 -19.97 -1.01
CA THR A 647 24.62 -20.70 -1.41
C THR A 647 25.77 -19.82 -1.87
N GLY A 648 25.49 -18.59 -2.27
CA GLY A 648 26.45 -17.69 -2.89
C GLY A 648 26.79 -18.06 -4.36
N LYS A 649 26.10 -19.02 -4.93
CA LYS A 649 26.28 -19.42 -6.32
C LYS A 649 25.93 -18.26 -7.25
N ARG A 650 26.87 -17.92 -8.15
CA ARG A 650 26.68 -16.90 -9.17
C ARG A 650 25.91 -17.49 -10.36
N LEU A 651 24.91 -16.74 -10.85
CA LEU A 651 24.02 -17.12 -11.96
C LEU A 651 23.97 -15.98 -12.99
N SER A 652 23.61 -16.32 -14.22
CA SER A 652 23.36 -15.35 -15.29
C SER A 652 21.92 -14.85 -15.21
N GLY A 653 21.65 -13.70 -15.83
CA GLY A 653 20.30 -13.19 -16.06
C GLY A 653 19.73 -13.59 -17.42
N THR A 654 18.48 -13.21 -17.67
CA THR A 654 17.72 -13.39 -18.92
C THR A 654 17.28 -14.85 -19.17
N GLU A 655 17.24 -15.66 -18.14
CA GLU A 655 16.87 -17.08 -18.22
C GLU A 655 15.86 -17.48 -17.13
N THR A 656 15.10 -18.52 -17.40
CA THR A 656 14.26 -19.21 -16.41
C THR A 656 15.02 -20.44 -15.93
N ILE A 657 15.13 -20.58 -14.62
CA ILE A 657 15.85 -21.68 -13.97
C ILE A 657 14.93 -22.46 -13.05
N GLU A 658 15.16 -23.77 -12.92
CA GLU A 658 14.58 -24.56 -11.85
C GLU A 658 15.46 -24.47 -10.59
N VAL A 659 14.86 -24.13 -9.48
CA VAL A 659 15.52 -23.89 -8.21
C VAL A 659 14.96 -24.81 -7.15
N ALA A 660 15.84 -25.51 -6.43
CA ALA A 660 15.45 -26.28 -5.26
C ALA A 660 14.87 -25.35 -4.18
N ALA A 661 13.72 -25.72 -3.67
CA ALA A 661 12.96 -24.94 -2.69
C ALA A 661 12.49 -25.81 -1.51
N PRO A 662 13.41 -26.45 -0.76
CA PRO A 662 13.02 -27.17 0.44
C PRO A 662 12.28 -26.23 1.39
N LEU A 663 11.48 -26.78 2.30
CA LEU A 663 10.61 -25.97 3.17
C LEU A 663 11.37 -24.90 3.97
N GLU A 664 12.65 -25.17 4.28
CA GLU A 664 13.55 -24.27 5.00
C GLU A 664 14.05 -23.09 4.18
N ARG A 665 13.77 -23.03 2.86
CA ARG A 665 14.32 -22.01 1.97
C ARG A 665 13.27 -21.48 0.99
N ILE A 666 13.07 -20.18 1.01
CA ILE A 666 12.42 -19.46 -0.10
C ILE A 666 13.50 -19.23 -1.18
N PRO A 667 13.25 -19.47 -2.47
CA PRO A 667 14.12 -19.01 -3.54
C PRO A 667 14.30 -17.49 -3.46
N LEU A 668 15.55 -17.08 -3.23
CA LEU A 668 15.94 -15.71 -2.97
C LEU A 668 17.26 -15.41 -3.67
N PHE A 669 17.27 -14.39 -4.51
CA PHE A 669 18.45 -14.02 -5.30
C PHE A 669 18.81 -12.56 -5.04
N VAL A 670 20.10 -12.25 -5.14
CA VAL A 670 20.61 -10.89 -4.99
C VAL A 670 21.31 -10.47 -6.26
N ARG A 671 20.98 -9.27 -6.73
CA ARG A 671 21.53 -8.71 -7.96
C ARG A 671 23.01 -8.33 -7.78
N GLY A 672 23.88 -8.68 -8.74
CA GLY A 672 25.28 -8.25 -8.77
C GLY A 672 25.42 -6.73 -8.81
N GLY A 673 26.39 -6.20 -8.08
CA GLY A 673 26.55 -4.79 -7.76
C GLY A 673 25.79 -4.33 -6.51
N SER A 674 24.97 -5.19 -5.86
CA SER A 674 24.23 -4.80 -4.65
C SER A 674 25.12 -4.73 -3.43
N ILE A 675 24.84 -3.74 -2.58
CA ILE A 675 25.38 -3.57 -1.23
C ILE A 675 24.21 -3.76 -0.25
N VAL A 676 24.33 -4.73 0.66
CA VAL A 676 23.29 -5.05 1.63
C VAL A 676 23.85 -4.91 3.06
N PRO A 677 23.50 -3.83 3.78
CA PRO A 677 23.83 -3.70 5.20
C PRO A 677 22.93 -4.60 6.05
N LEU A 678 23.56 -5.38 6.93
CA LEU A 678 22.90 -6.31 7.84
C LEU A 678 23.30 -5.99 9.30
N GLY A 679 22.32 -5.97 10.19
CA GLY A 679 22.55 -5.83 11.62
C GLY A 679 23.05 -7.13 12.28
N PRO A 680 23.42 -7.08 13.55
CA PRO A 680 23.64 -8.28 14.37
C PRO A 680 22.34 -9.04 14.62
N GLU A 681 22.38 -10.19 15.28
CA GLU A 681 21.17 -10.77 15.88
C GLU A 681 20.65 -9.84 16.98
N ALA A 682 19.38 -9.49 16.90
CA ALA A 682 18.71 -8.58 17.82
C ALA A 682 17.41 -9.17 18.36
N GLN A 683 16.89 -8.64 19.47
CA GLN A 683 15.61 -9.03 20.04
C GLN A 683 14.52 -7.98 19.75
N ASP A 684 14.94 -6.81 19.31
CA ASP A 684 14.09 -5.66 18.98
C ASP A 684 14.85 -4.71 18.03
N ALA A 685 14.18 -3.67 17.57
CA ALA A 685 14.68 -2.70 16.60
C ALA A 685 15.35 -1.47 17.23
N VAL A 686 15.56 -1.44 18.54
CA VAL A 686 15.99 -0.23 19.27
C VAL A 686 17.45 0.10 19.04
N ASP A 687 18.33 -0.91 19.07
CA ASP A 687 19.76 -0.69 19.07
C ASP A 687 20.34 -0.33 17.69
N ALA A 688 21.38 0.49 17.69
CA ALA A 688 22.19 0.70 16.50
C ALA A 688 22.86 -0.61 16.05
N PRO A 689 22.97 -0.87 14.74
CA PRO A 689 23.50 -2.13 14.23
C PRO A 689 25.04 -2.20 14.37
N ASP A 690 25.55 -2.56 15.52
CA ASP A 690 27.01 -2.72 15.76
C ASP A 690 27.34 -4.19 16.14
N PRO A 691 28.10 -4.91 15.32
CA PRO A 691 28.69 -4.50 14.04
C PRO A 691 27.70 -4.45 12.88
N LEU A 692 27.91 -3.50 11.95
CA LEU A 692 27.23 -3.50 10.68
C LEU A 692 27.99 -4.39 9.70
N GLU A 693 27.38 -5.51 9.31
CA GLU A 693 27.89 -6.38 8.25
C GLU A 693 27.43 -5.86 6.89
N VAL A 694 28.36 -5.43 6.06
CA VAL A 694 28.08 -4.93 4.71
C VAL A 694 28.42 -6.04 3.72
N ARG A 695 27.38 -6.73 3.22
CA ARG A 695 27.54 -7.72 2.15
C ARG A 695 27.55 -7.04 0.79
N VAL A 696 28.58 -7.34 0.03
CA VAL A 696 28.71 -6.89 -1.37
C VAL A 696 28.59 -8.11 -2.28
N TYR A 697 27.76 -7.97 -3.32
CA TYR A 697 27.55 -8.98 -4.35
C TYR A 697 28.27 -8.54 -5.64
N PRO A 698 29.46 -9.06 -5.95
CA PRO A 698 30.31 -8.56 -7.03
C PRO A 698 29.69 -8.65 -8.43
N GLY A 699 30.36 -8.07 -9.43
CA GLY A 699 30.00 -8.17 -10.85
C GLY A 699 29.61 -6.84 -11.48
N ALA A 700 29.46 -5.80 -10.70
CA ALA A 700 29.32 -4.42 -11.12
C ALA A 700 29.65 -3.49 -9.94
N ASP A 701 29.96 -2.25 -10.24
CA ASP A 701 29.99 -1.18 -9.25
C ASP A 701 28.58 -1.01 -8.65
N GLY A 702 28.54 -0.58 -7.39
CA GLY A 702 27.27 -0.41 -6.69
C GLY A 702 27.31 0.68 -5.65
N GLU A 703 26.12 1.15 -5.29
CA GLU A 703 25.96 2.10 -4.21
C GLU A 703 24.69 1.81 -3.40
N PHE A 704 24.74 2.17 -2.12
CA PHE A 704 23.61 2.09 -1.20
C PHE A 704 23.74 3.19 -0.15
N GLU A 705 22.69 3.95 0.05
CA GLU A 705 22.63 4.94 1.12
C GLU A 705 22.04 4.28 2.37
N TRP A 706 22.87 4.16 3.41
CA TRP A 706 22.43 3.71 4.72
C TRP A 706 21.92 4.91 5.52
N TYR A 707 20.74 4.74 6.11
CA TYR A 707 20.03 5.75 6.90
C TYR A 707 19.93 5.33 8.37
N ASP A 708 20.03 6.29 9.28
CA ASP A 708 19.84 6.08 10.71
C ASP A 708 19.33 7.34 11.40
N ASP A 709 18.51 7.21 12.44
CA ASP A 709 17.95 8.31 13.24
C ASP A 709 17.60 7.87 14.67
N ALA A 710 16.89 8.72 15.43
CA ALA A 710 16.47 8.43 16.80
C ALA A 710 15.38 7.33 16.92
N GLY A 711 14.84 6.83 15.82
CA GLY A 711 13.95 5.67 15.76
C GLY A 711 12.47 6.00 15.86
N ASP A 712 12.02 6.91 16.69
CA ASP A 712 10.57 7.12 16.95
C ASP A 712 10.12 8.59 17.02
N THR A 713 11.04 9.56 16.96
CA THR A 713 10.68 10.99 16.97
C THR A 713 10.54 11.53 15.54
N TYR A 714 9.77 12.63 15.38
CA TYR A 714 9.69 13.37 14.11
C TYR A 714 10.88 14.32 13.88
N ASP A 715 11.97 14.12 14.60
CA ASP A 715 13.18 14.96 14.45
C ASP A 715 13.84 14.79 13.06
N TYR A 716 13.58 13.66 12.39
CA TYR A 716 14.03 13.47 11.01
C TYR A 716 13.45 14.53 10.04
N GLU A 717 12.22 15.03 10.27
CA GLU A 717 11.61 16.11 9.49
C GLU A 717 12.36 17.44 9.68
N LYS A 718 13.09 17.56 10.78
CA LYS A 718 13.94 18.73 11.11
C LYS A 718 15.40 18.54 10.64
N GLY A 719 15.67 17.47 9.88
CA GLY A 719 17.01 17.13 9.41
C GLY A 719 17.89 16.42 10.45
N LEU A 720 17.32 16.01 11.60
CA LEU A 720 18.08 15.29 12.64
C LEU A 720 18.08 13.78 12.35
N HIS A 721 18.90 13.39 11.42
CA HIS A 721 19.18 12.02 11.00
C HIS A 721 20.60 11.94 10.45
N ARG A 722 21.08 10.74 10.16
CA ARG A 722 22.35 10.49 9.48
C ARG A 722 22.14 9.64 8.24
N THR A 723 22.76 10.04 7.13
CA THR A 723 22.94 9.19 5.95
C THR A 723 24.40 8.93 5.68
N VAL A 724 24.73 7.75 5.18
CA VAL A 724 26.09 7.34 4.79
C VAL A 724 26.00 6.63 3.46
N LEU A 725 26.67 7.17 2.45
CA LEU A 725 26.74 6.53 1.12
C LEU A 725 27.82 5.44 1.14
N LEU A 726 27.41 4.19 0.93
CA LEU A 726 28.27 3.04 0.72
C LEU A 726 28.46 2.84 -0.78
N ARG A 727 29.70 2.75 -1.26
CA ARG A 727 30.04 2.52 -2.68
C ARG A 727 30.99 1.35 -2.82
N TRP A 728 30.71 0.50 -3.76
CA TRP A 728 31.58 -0.62 -4.15
C TRP A 728 32.22 -0.34 -5.49
N ASP A 729 33.55 -0.38 -5.52
CA ASP A 729 34.35 -0.41 -6.75
C ASP A 729 34.70 -1.88 -7.03
N ASP A 730 34.05 -2.45 -8.03
CA ASP A 730 34.17 -3.89 -8.34
C ASP A 730 35.57 -4.23 -8.89
N ALA A 731 36.15 -3.34 -9.69
CA ALA A 731 37.48 -3.53 -10.24
C ALA A 731 38.58 -3.44 -9.18
N ALA A 732 38.51 -2.46 -8.30
CA ALA A 732 39.43 -2.29 -7.18
C ALA A 732 39.12 -3.19 -5.99
N ARG A 733 38.01 -3.92 -6.01
CA ARG A 733 37.50 -4.72 -4.88
C ARG A 733 37.51 -3.94 -3.55
N THR A 734 37.01 -2.72 -3.59
CA THR A 734 37.09 -1.80 -2.45
C THR A 734 35.71 -1.23 -2.10
N LEU A 735 35.31 -1.37 -0.82
CA LEU A 735 34.17 -0.67 -0.27
C LEU A 735 34.60 0.72 0.23
N VAL A 736 34.01 1.77 -0.30
CA VAL A 736 34.14 3.13 0.18
C VAL A 736 32.93 3.47 1.03
N ILE A 737 33.15 3.82 2.28
CA ILE A 737 32.15 4.32 3.22
C ILE A 737 32.32 5.82 3.25
N GLY A 738 31.33 6.55 2.73
CA GLY A 738 31.40 8.01 2.61
C GLY A 738 31.36 8.71 3.97
N GLU A 739 31.59 9.99 3.96
CA GLU A 739 31.41 10.84 5.14
C GLU A 739 29.93 10.83 5.58
N GLY A 740 29.68 10.70 6.88
CA GLY A 740 28.33 10.74 7.46
C GLY A 740 27.73 12.14 7.32
N GLN A 741 26.56 12.21 6.68
CA GLN A 741 25.81 13.45 6.52
C GLN A 741 24.74 13.56 7.60
N GLY A 742 24.76 14.64 8.38
CA GLY A 742 23.82 14.91 9.46
C GLY A 742 24.17 14.22 10.80
N SER A 743 23.33 14.47 11.77
CA SER A 743 23.47 13.91 13.13
C SER A 743 22.13 13.95 13.86
N TYR A 744 21.99 13.15 14.90
CA TYR A 744 20.80 13.11 15.75
C TYR A 744 21.16 12.82 17.22
N PRO A 745 20.29 13.16 18.18
CA PRO A 745 20.50 12.84 19.60
C PRO A 745 20.63 11.34 19.84
N GLY A 746 21.67 10.89 20.55
CA GLY A 746 21.93 9.47 20.83
C GLY A 746 22.66 8.73 19.72
N MET A 747 23.06 9.40 18.63
CA MET A 747 23.80 8.80 17.53
C MET A 747 25.13 8.17 18.01
N SER A 748 25.36 6.91 17.65
CA SER A 748 26.64 6.26 17.88
C SER A 748 27.77 6.98 17.12
N GLN A 749 28.81 7.37 17.83
CA GLN A 749 29.99 8.03 17.25
C GLN A 749 30.97 7.04 16.60
N ARG A 750 30.85 5.77 16.93
CA ARG A 750 31.72 4.70 16.44
C ARG A 750 30.87 3.50 16.02
N LEU A 751 31.18 2.94 14.86
CA LEU A 751 30.50 1.79 14.33
C LEU A 751 31.52 0.84 13.71
N ARG A 752 31.49 -0.42 14.13
CA ARG A 752 32.33 -1.46 13.50
C ARG A 752 31.68 -1.88 12.18
N ILE A 753 32.41 -1.71 11.08
CA ILE A 753 31.98 -2.16 9.75
C ILE A 753 32.74 -3.44 9.41
N ARG A 754 32.00 -4.46 8.99
CA ARG A 754 32.55 -5.73 8.52
C ARG A 754 32.20 -5.89 7.04
N LEU A 755 33.18 -5.78 6.17
CA LEU A 755 33.00 -6.05 4.74
C LEU A 755 32.96 -7.57 4.51
N VAL A 756 31.96 -8.03 3.78
CA VAL A 756 31.82 -9.41 3.31
C VAL A 756 31.55 -9.41 1.81
N VAL A 757 32.48 -9.94 1.02
CA VAL A 757 32.32 -10.07 -0.43
C VAL A 757 31.76 -11.46 -0.72
N VAL A 758 30.50 -11.50 -1.15
CA VAL A 758 29.77 -12.75 -1.31
C VAL A 758 30.34 -13.61 -2.43
N ARG A 759 30.50 -14.87 -2.15
CA ARG A 759 30.91 -15.95 -3.06
C ARG A 759 30.33 -17.27 -2.58
N GLU A 760 30.50 -18.33 -3.34
CA GLU A 760 30.01 -19.66 -2.96
C GLU A 760 30.48 -20.07 -1.55
N ALA A 761 29.52 -20.43 -0.71
CA ALA A 761 29.67 -20.80 0.70
C ALA A 761 30.27 -19.70 1.60
N HIS A 762 30.32 -18.43 1.18
CA HIS A 762 30.81 -17.32 1.99
C HIS A 762 29.88 -16.11 1.92
N GLY A 763 29.53 -15.54 3.07
CA GLY A 763 28.59 -14.40 3.15
C GLY A 763 27.15 -14.79 2.78
N VAL A 764 26.75 -16.03 3.04
CA VAL A 764 25.50 -16.63 2.60
C VAL A 764 24.50 -16.80 3.75
N GLY A 765 23.22 -16.83 3.41
CA GLY A 765 22.13 -17.09 4.35
C GLY A 765 21.94 -15.99 5.39
N GLU A 766 21.19 -16.30 6.42
CA GLU A 766 20.75 -15.35 7.45
C GLU A 766 21.77 -15.14 8.58
N GLN A 767 22.70 -16.07 8.76
CA GLN A 767 23.65 -16.02 9.87
C GLN A 767 24.72 -14.93 9.68
N PRO A 768 25.22 -14.30 10.75
CA PRO A 768 26.41 -13.45 10.67
C PRO A 768 27.59 -14.24 10.07
N THR A 769 28.29 -13.61 9.13
CA THR A 769 29.45 -14.24 8.47
C THR A 769 30.59 -14.40 9.49
N ALA A 770 31.11 -15.63 9.65
CA ALA A 770 32.14 -15.92 10.67
C ALA A 770 33.43 -15.12 10.42
N GLN A 771 33.89 -15.05 9.16
CA GLN A 771 35.09 -14.29 8.75
C GLN A 771 34.69 -13.19 7.77
N SER A 772 35.12 -11.95 8.04
CA SER A 772 34.98 -10.83 7.12
C SER A 772 36.17 -10.76 6.15
N ASP A 773 35.92 -10.18 4.98
CA ASP A 773 36.96 -9.89 4.01
C ASP A 773 37.69 -8.57 4.31
N GLY A 774 37.22 -7.82 5.29
CA GLY A 774 37.83 -6.60 5.82
C GLY A 774 37.01 -6.01 6.96
N GLU A 775 37.69 -5.31 7.86
CA GLU A 775 37.04 -4.65 9.00
C GLU A 775 37.62 -3.26 9.21
N ALA A 776 36.80 -2.33 9.67
CA ALA A 776 37.20 -1.00 10.05
C ALA A 776 36.27 -0.40 11.11
N LEU A 777 36.78 0.56 11.87
CA LEU A 777 36.00 1.41 12.75
C LEU A 777 35.61 2.70 12.02
N TYR A 778 34.34 2.91 11.81
CA TYR A 778 33.78 4.09 11.20
C TYR A 778 33.48 5.15 12.28
N GLU A 779 34.06 6.34 12.12
CA GLU A 779 33.92 7.48 13.04
C GLU A 779 33.34 8.72 12.33
N GLY A 780 32.53 8.51 11.28
CA GLY A 780 31.84 9.58 10.56
C GLY A 780 32.64 10.20 9.40
N ARG A 781 33.92 9.82 9.19
CA ARG A 781 34.73 10.28 8.06
C ARG A 781 34.83 9.22 6.97
N GLU A 782 35.06 9.64 5.72
CA GLU A 782 35.29 8.69 4.64
C GLU A 782 36.40 7.70 5.00
N LEU A 783 36.14 6.43 4.77
CA LEU A 783 37.12 5.37 4.88
C LEU A 783 36.98 4.35 3.75
N ARG A 784 38.05 3.58 3.51
CA ARG A 784 38.10 2.56 2.46
C ARG A 784 38.51 1.21 3.06
N ILE A 785 37.80 0.17 2.67
CA ILE A 785 38.09 -1.22 3.07
C ILE A 785 38.34 -2.03 1.80
N ALA A 786 39.60 -2.39 1.57
CA ALA A 786 39.95 -3.31 0.48
C ALA A 786 39.58 -4.76 0.92
N ALA A 787 38.95 -5.51 0.03
CA ALA A 787 38.67 -6.93 0.29
C ALA A 787 39.97 -7.74 0.16
N ARG A 788 40.21 -8.62 1.12
CA ARG A 788 41.38 -9.53 1.15
C ARG A 788 41.09 -10.83 0.41
#